data_3b08b2c834aba9d0974fab1869f5fecc
#
_entry.id   3b08b2c834aba9d0974fab1869f5fecc
#
_cell.length_a   1.000
_cell.length_b   1.000
_cell.length_c   1.000
_cell.angle_alpha   90.00
_cell.angle_beta   90.00
_cell.angle_gamma   90.00
#
_symmetry.space_group_name_H-M   'P 1'
#
loop_
_entity.id
_entity.type
_entity.pdbx_description
1 polymer ?
#
loop_
_entity_poly.entity_id
_entity_poly.type
_entity_poly.pdbx_seq_one_letter_code
_entity_poly.pdbx_strand_id
1 'polypeptide(L)'
;MLNRPFFALLALFSIITFSFRTGSASDDLHETKKFDGPMPASVFELKSEPVIRVGLSTNSSSVSITTSDNQLVAYSLDEADRFLATNRVSVTARAYRPPEVENYRFEIQNITTAAEADSIAKDVRESAGETAIVSIDLPTNTWKVWIGSSKASTEEADAFKTALAEKGFADVVVVTEKKLVPSEDAIALSRQLRTAGKSEVRSLIRPTGSSGPSVGPDVVNPGLREVIVNGSGAAAQYSSLKSVAFASANERVNPVRLNGKAYRGRLEVFVNSRGSLTVVNVVPLEEYLLGVVPSELSLPQLEAQKAQAVAARTYAVANLNNYGSKGFDLVPTVWSQVYKGVAIETRMGTQAVNETRGLVATYNGKPINAYYTSTCGGRTENSENIFDTAEPYLRGVECSLEGRRQFEPFLIKTVRQPAKLRDNGNVELVRLMSLLAVNGFSLTTNQFTDEWFEDSPTEGEMSNWLNNLAPKFGRAFPNVNKETTKPTELARLLAGMIYTPGAADTLLSDSDVNYYLSFDDAAEIPKDRRADVAMLLRDGFFTLHADMTLKPNKSLTRASMLRLVRQIYDKKKWMPSLQSGTTKATVDGKLVLRSGKTERQLAIRPDVFLFRQFGAESYQVKEAALVGGESVRFQTDAAGSVAYLEIEPTSGPTSPENMSPFTNWSTTLSSSAVQARLSRYVRGIGTLFDVNIKQKGYSRRAFELEIIGSNGVKTLKGGKIRSALRLNEQLFVINKRYSGTQATSYTFTGRGWGHGVGMCQYGAYGLAKMGEKYDAIIKHYYSGVDLTKAY
;
A
#
# COMPACT_ATOMS: atom_id res chain seq x y z
N MET A 1 -42.23 9.33 -55.72
CA MET A 1 -43.35 8.36 -55.82
C MET A 1 -43.23 7.46 -54.62
N LEU A 2 -44.09 7.68 -53.62
CA LEU A 2 -45.04 6.71 -53.04
C LEU A 2 -44.37 5.46 -52.38
N ASN A 3 -44.55 5.03 -51.16
CA ASN A 3 -45.54 5.26 -50.12
C ASN A 3 -45.04 4.58 -48.81
N ARG A 4 -45.34 5.17 -47.70
CA ARG A 4 -45.48 4.43 -46.39
C ARG A 4 -46.83 3.68 -46.38
N PRO A 5 -47.07 2.70 -45.48
CA PRO A 5 -47.54 3.06 -44.13
C PRO A 5 -47.14 2.14 -42.96
N PHE A 6 -47.18 2.71 -41.78
CA PHE A 6 -47.74 2.33 -40.45
C PHE A 6 -48.31 0.92 -40.31
N PHE A 7 -47.92 0.26 -39.22
CA PHE A 7 -48.88 -0.40 -38.31
C PHE A 7 -48.31 -0.48 -36.90
N ALA A 8 -49.16 -0.02 -35.99
CA ALA A 8 -49.04 -0.21 -34.54
C ALA A 8 -49.86 -1.40 -34.09
N LEU A 9 -49.47 -2.16 -33.10
CA LEU A 9 -50.39 -2.95 -32.22
C LEU A 9 -49.71 -3.23 -30.87
N LEU A 10 -50.25 -2.64 -29.85
CA LEU A 10 -50.84 -3.01 -28.58
C LEU A 10 -50.37 -4.36 -27.92
N ALA A 11 -49.87 -4.16 -26.75
CA ALA A 11 -50.08 -4.74 -25.42
C ALA A 11 -50.69 -6.15 -25.27
N LEU A 12 -50.09 -6.92 -24.39
CA LEU A 12 -50.88 -7.70 -23.39
C LEU A 12 -50.02 -8.02 -22.13
N PHE A 13 -50.60 -7.69 -21.00
CA PHE A 13 -50.21 -7.98 -19.64
C PHE A 13 -50.30 -9.48 -19.36
N SER A 14 -49.40 -10.02 -18.56
CA SER A 14 -49.69 -11.18 -17.72
C SER A 14 -49.05 -11.05 -16.37
N ILE A 15 -49.90 -10.85 -15.40
CA ILE A 15 -49.69 -10.84 -13.95
C ILE A 15 -49.56 -12.30 -13.50
N ILE A 16 -48.52 -12.66 -12.82
CA ILE A 16 -48.46 -13.87 -11.96
C ILE A 16 -48.24 -13.40 -10.53
N THR A 17 -49.32 -13.50 -9.76
CA THR A 17 -49.35 -13.33 -8.31
C THR A 17 -48.81 -14.59 -7.63
N PHE A 18 -47.85 -14.47 -6.73
CA PHE A 18 -47.59 -15.44 -5.68
C PHE A 18 -47.86 -14.82 -4.32
N SER A 19 -48.88 -15.33 -3.67
CA SER A 19 -49.25 -15.03 -2.30
C SER A 19 -48.43 -15.88 -1.34
N PHE A 20 -47.84 -15.24 -0.34
CA PHE A 20 -47.52 -15.90 0.93
C PHE A 20 -48.10 -15.10 2.10
N ARG A 21 -48.78 -15.84 2.99
CA ARG A 21 -49.46 -15.37 4.18
C ARG A 21 -48.50 -15.07 5.33
N THR A 22 -48.53 -13.88 5.86
CA THR A 22 -48.96 -13.37 7.18
C THR A 22 -48.41 -14.06 8.43
N GLY A 23 -47.61 -13.29 9.16
CA GLY A 23 -47.44 -13.38 10.59
C GLY A 23 -47.39 -11.94 11.11
N SER A 24 -48.35 -11.58 11.94
CA SER A 24 -48.65 -10.27 12.49
C SER A 24 -47.67 -9.87 13.58
N ALA A 25 -47.11 -8.68 13.49
CA ALA A 25 -46.67 -7.84 14.61
C ALA A 25 -47.02 -6.40 14.30
N SER A 26 -47.63 -5.75 15.24
CA SER A 26 -48.24 -4.43 15.20
C SER A 26 -47.33 -3.32 14.75
N ASP A 27 -47.75 -2.61 13.69
CA ASP A 27 -47.21 -1.38 13.22
C ASP A 27 -47.86 -0.21 13.96
N ASP A 28 -47.02 0.57 14.64
CA ASP A 28 -47.32 1.98 14.93
C ASP A 28 -46.75 2.82 13.80
N LEU A 29 -47.55 3.17 12.83
CA LEU A 29 -47.26 4.11 11.75
C LEU A 29 -47.23 5.54 12.31
N HIS A 30 -46.04 6.08 12.55
CA HIS A 30 -45.87 7.53 12.60
C HIS A 30 -45.96 8.10 11.18
N GLU A 31 -47.05 8.81 10.90
CA GLU A 31 -47.17 9.72 9.75
C GLU A 31 -46.00 10.70 9.71
N THR A 32 -45.10 10.51 8.76
CA THR A 32 -44.11 11.53 8.40
C THR A 32 -44.80 12.63 7.61
N LYS A 33 -45.14 13.71 8.30
CA LYS A 33 -45.44 14.98 7.61
C LYS A 33 -44.28 15.35 6.72
N LYS A 34 -44.50 15.41 5.40
CA LYS A 34 -43.58 16.03 4.46
C LYS A 34 -43.45 17.49 4.83
N PHE A 35 -42.26 17.90 5.24
CA PHE A 35 -41.88 19.29 5.37
C PHE A 35 -41.47 19.78 3.96
N ASP A 36 -42.37 20.51 3.27
CA ASP A 36 -42.09 21.22 2.02
C ASP A 36 -41.49 22.60 2.35
N GLY A 37 -40.28 22.66 2.76
CA GLY A 37 -39.46 23.87 2.92
C GLY A 37 -38.00 23.48 3.12
N PRO A 38 -37.03 24.31 2.67
CA PRO A 38 -35.64 24.02 2.95
C PRO A 38 -35.44 24.00 4.46
N MET A 39 -35.12 22.83 5.03
CA MET A 39 -34.69 22.77 6.42
C MET A 39 -33.53 23.74 6.58
N PRO A 40 -33.48 24.58 7.60
CA PRO A 40 -32.31 25.37 7.89
C PRO A 40 -31.17 24.38 8.12
N ALA A 41 -30.11 24.49 7.32
CA ALA A 41 -28.92 23.68 7.50
C ALA A 41 -28.47 23.87 8.94
N SER A 42 -28.48 22.78 9.74
CA SER A 42 -27.95 22.84 11.10
C SER A 42 -26.48 23.18 10.95
N VAL A 43 -26.10 24.39 11.32
CA VAL A 43 -24.73 24.86 11.25
C VAL A 43 -23.93 24.00 12.24
N PHE A 44 -22.95 23.24 11.73
CA PHE A 44 -22.04 22.49 12.58
C PHE A 44 -21.16 23.48 13.36
N GLU A 45 -21.24 23.45 14.67
CA GLU A 45 -20.48 24.33 15.54
C GLU A 45 -19.98 23.52 16.77
N LEU A 46 -18.71 23.72 17.10
CA LEU A 46 -18.08 23.22 18.31
C LEU A 46 -18.02 24.36 19.34
N LYS A 47 -18.18 24.05 20.61
CA LYS A 47 -18.08 25.05 21.70
C LYS A 47 -16.70 25.71 21.79
N SER A 48 -15.67 25.02 21.35
CA SER A 48 -14.28 25.49 21.35
C SER A 48 -13.43 24.65 20.40
N GLU A 49 -12.20 25.10 20.15
CA GLU A 49 -11.20 24.32 19.42
C GLU A 49 -11.00 22.93 20.05
N PRO A 50 -11.16 21.82 19.32
CA PRO A 50 -10.95 20.49 19.87
C PRO A 50 -9.49 20.19 20.16
N VAL A 51 -9.25 19.38 21.15
CA VAL A 51 -7.95 18.78 21.44
C VAL A 51 -7.87 17.42 20.75
N ILE A 52 -6.82 17.19 19.98
CA ILE A 52 -6.57 15.95 19.26
C ILE A 52 -5.63 15.05 20.05
N ARG A 53 -5.95 13.78 20.11
CA ARG A 53 -5.16 12.74 20.73
C ARG A 53 -4.52 11.86 19.67
N VAL A 54 -3.20 12.00 19.47
CA VAL A 54 -2.45 11.27 18.44
C VAL A 54 -1.65 10.15 19.08
N GLY A 55 -1.98 8.90 18.77
CA GLY A 55 -1.28 7.71 19.27
C GLY A 55 0.09 7.54 18.61
N LEU A 56 1.15 8.08 19.26
CA LEU A 56 2.51 8.05 18.72
C LEU A 56 3.17 6.68 18.80
N SER A 57 2.88 5.90 19.84
CA SER A 57 3.39 4.55 20.06
C SER A 57 2.40 3.73 20.88
N THR A 58 2.28 2.44 20.61
CA THR A 58 1.39 1.52 21.34
C THR A 58 2.10 0.23 21.81
N ASN A 59 3.41 0.17 21.71
CA ASN A 59 4.17 -1.05 22.04
C ASN A 59 5.57 -0.73 22.58
N SER A 60 5.69 0.31 23.40
CA SER A 60 6.97 0.69 24.00
C SER A 60 7.14 0.02 25.35
N SER A 61 8.33 -0.50 25.64
CA SER A 61 8.71 -1.00 26.98
C SER A 61 9.21 0.14 27.87
N SER A 62 9.82 1.14 27.26
CA SER A 62 10.27 2.37 27.91
C SER A 62 10.26 3.52 26.92
N VAL A 63 10.13 4.76 27.40
CA VAL A 63 10.23 5.97 26.61
C VAL A 63 11.01 7.04 27.38
N SER A 64 11.75 7.87 26.64
CA SER A 64 12.42 9.04 27.19
C SER A 64 11.66 10.31 26.83
N ILE A 65 11.26 11.06 27.83
CA ILE A 65 10.60 12.35 27.69
C ILE A 65 11.52 13.44 28.17
N THR A 66 11.73 14.45 27.32
CA THR A 66 12.67 15.56 27.61
C THR A 66 12.07 16.89 27.19
N THR A 67 12.61 17.98 27.72
CA THR A 67 12.38 19.35 27.24
C THR A 67 13.67 20.11 27.13
N SER A 68 13.68 21.20 26.36
CA SER A 68 14.78 22.18 26.37
C SER A 68 14.63 23.18 27.53
N ASP A 69 13.53 23.15 28.24
CA ASP A 69 13.29 23.95 29.45
C ASP A 69 14.04 23.37 30.63
N ASN A 70 14.06 24.11 31.73
CA ASN A 70 14.76 23.70 32.95
C ASN A 70 14.08 22.51 33.62
N GLN A 71 12.75 22.38 33.44
CA GLN A 71 11.98 21.33 34.07
C GLN A 71 10.73 20.93 33.28
N LEU A 72 10.35 19.68 33.47
CA LEU A 72 9.09 19.11 33.02
C LEU A 72 7.98 19.37 34.06
N VAL A 73 6.75 19.44 33.59
CA VAL A 73 5.54 19.37 34.39
C VAL A 73 4.82 18.07 34.11
N ALA A 74 4.49 17.32 35.14
CA ALA A 74 3.64 16.13 35.04
C ALA A 74 2.22 16.47 35.48
N TYR A 75 1.25 16.09 34.64
CA TYR A 75 -0.18 16.27 34.85
C TYR A 75 -0.81 14.92 35.20
N SER A 76 -1.54 14.86 36.28
CA SER A 76 -2.34 13.69 36.66
C SER A 76 -3.80 14.10 36.76
N LEU A 77 -4.69 13.14 36.54
CA LEU A 77 -6.14 13.41 36.57
C LEU A 77 -6.67 13.70 37.99
N ASP A 78 -5.95 13.28 39.05
CA ASP A 78 -6.40 13.33 40.47
C ASP A 78 -5.46 14.07 41.40
N GLU A 79 -4.32 14.51 40.92
CA GLU A 79 -3.33 15.24 41.73
C GLU A 79 -3.06 16.61 41.10
N ALA A 80 -2.67 17.57 41.92
CA ALA A 80 -2.19 18.86 41.44
C ALA A 80 -1.00 18.68 40.48
N ASP A 81 -0.87 19.57 39.53
CA ASP A 81 0.26 19.58 38.59
C ASP A 81 1.59 19.51 39.34
N ARG A 82 2.44 18.59 38.92
CA ARG A 82 3.72 18.32 39.58
C ARG A 82 4.87 18.87 38.75
N PHE A 83 5.55 19.88 39.33
CA PHE A 83 6.81 20.36 38.73
C PHE A 83 7.94 19.40 39.06
N LEU A 84 8.54 18.82 37.99
CA LEU A 84 9.63 17.87 38.15
C LEU A 84 10.97 18.62 38.23
N ALA A 85 11.83 18.25 39.16
CA ALA A 85 13.16 18.85 39.31
C ALA A 85 14.17 18.36 38.22
N THR A 86 13.66 18.11 37.00
CA THR A 86 14.47 17.62 35.90
C THR A 86 13.84 17.98 34.58
N ASN A 87 14.68 18.12 33.54
CA ASN A 87 14.24 18.27 32.14
C ASN A 87 14.18 16.95 31.37
N ARG A 88 14.39 15.82 32.04
CA ARG A 88 14.37 14.48 31.46
C ARG A 88 13.80 13.44 32.41
N VAL A 89 12.90 12.62 31.91
CA VAL A 89 12.43 11.43 32.59
C VAL A 89 12.47 10.21 31.68
N SER A 90 12.66 9.04 32.25
CA SER A 90 12.42 7.74 31.64
C SER A 90 11.15 7.16 32.20
N VAL A 91 10.23 6.76 31.33
CA VAL A 91 8.96 6.18 31.73
C VAL A 91 8.94 4.72 31.34
N THR A 92 8.60 3.83 32.27
CA THR A 92 8.53 2.38 32.07
C THR A 92 7.21 1.83 32.66
N ALA A 93 6.92 0.57 32.39
CA ALA A 93 5.77 -0.15 32.96
C ALA A 93 6.28 -1.32 33.81
N ARG A 94 5.74 -1.46 35.04
CA ARG A 94 5.99 -2.64 35.89
C ARG A 94 4.70 -3.24 36.40
N ALA A 95 4.76 -4.45 36.96
CA ALA A 95 3.65 -5.02 37.70
C ALA A 95 3.38 -4.16 38.90
N TYR A 96 2.10 -3.87 39.19
CA TYR A 96 1.70 -3.13 40.34
C TYR A 96 2.06 -3.90 41.61
N ARG A 97 2.64 -3.20 42.57
CA ARG A 97 2.95 -3.72 43.91
C ARG A 97 2.21 -2.88 44.96
N PRO A 98 1.26 -3.47 45.67
CA PRO A 98 0.60 -2.76 46.78
C PRO A 98 1.64 -2.28 47.77
N PRO A 99 1.45 -1.10 48.36
CA PRO A 99 2.29 -0.66 49.46
C PRO A 99 2.16 -1.57 50.66
N GLU A 100 3.24 -1.78 51.39
CA GLU A 100 3.24 -2.42 52.69
C GLU A 100 2.80 -1.40 53.73
N VAL A 101 1.77 -1.74 54.45
CA VAL A 101 1.29 -0.95 55.58
C VAL A 101 1.53 -1.76 56.87
N GLU A 102 2.11 -1.14 57.87
CA GLU A 102 2.26 -1.75 59.16
C GLU A 102 0.96 -1.58 59.94
N ASN A 103 0.44 -2.70 60.45
CA ASN A 103 -0.69 -2.74 61.38
C ASN A 103 -0.22 -3.32 62.70
N TYR A 104 -0.75 -2.79 63.76
CA TYR A 104 -0.39 -3.17 65.13
C TYR A 104 -1.52 -4.01 65.65
N ARG A 105 -1.23 -5.28 65.97
CA ARG A 105 -2.15 -6.24 66.56
C ARG A 105 -1.79 -6.47 68.03
N PHE A 106 -2.78 -6.74 68.88
CA PHE A 106 -2.64 -6.90 70.30
C PHE A 106 -2.93 -8.35 70.65
N GLU A 107 -2.02 -9.02 71.34
CA GLU A 107 -2.20 -10.39 71.76
C GLU A 107 -1.57 -10.69 73.11
N ILE A 108 -2.21 -11.59 73.88
CA ILE A 108 -1.59 -12.25 75.03
C ILE A 108 -1.06 -13.58 74.50
N GLN A 109 0.23 -13.84 74.64
CA GLN A 109 0.96 -14.97 74.12
C GLN A 109 1.35 -15.98 75.21
N ASN A 110 1.89 -17.13 74.79
CA ASN A 110 2.47 -18.18 75.66
C ASN A 110 1.51 -18.82 76.64
N ILE A 111 0.23 -18.88 76.36
CA ILE A 111 -0.80 -19.52 77.20
C ILE A 111 -0.69 -21.05 77.00
N THR A 112 -0.67 -21.79 78.03
CA THR A 112 -0.35 -23.21 78.05
C THR A 112 -1.53 -24.11 77.73
N THR A 113 -2.77 -23.68 78.04
CA THR A 113 -3.97 -24.50 77.82
C THR A 113 -5.07 -23.72 77.08
N ALA A 114 -5.92 -24.44 76.34
CA ALA A 114 -7.10 -23.82 75.73
C ALA A 114 -8.07 -23.21 76.72
N ALA A 115 -8.29 -23.88 77.87
CA ALA A 115 -9.19 -23.42 78.89
C ALA A 115 -8.74 -22.06 79.57
N GLU A 116 -7.46 -21.89 79.76
CA GLU A 116 -6.85 -20.65 80.23
C GLU A 116 -7.02 -19.51 79.24
N ALA A 117 -6.79 -19.82 77.92
CA ALA A 117 -6.98 -18.88 76.82
C ALA A 117 -8.45 -18.46 76.63
N ASP A 118 -9.39 -19.39 76.76
CA ASP A 118 -10.84 -19.09 76.77
C ASP A 118 -11.24 -18.22 77.98
N SER A 119 -10.67 -18.45 79.18
CA SER A 119 -10.90 -17.62 80.36
C SER A 119 -10.39 -16.20 80.12
N ILE A 120 -9.16 -16.05 79.61
CA ILE A 120 -8.58 -14.74 79.34
C ILE A 120 -9.42 -14.03 78.27
N ALA A 121 -9.85 -14.71 77.24
CA ALA A 121 -10.71 -14.12 76.19
C ALA A 121 -12.07 -13.69 76.72
N LYS A 122 -12.63 -14.42 77.68
CA LYS A 122 -13.85 -14.04 78.39
C LYS A 122 -13.63 -12.79 79.22
N ASP A 123 -12.56 -12.76 80.04
CA ASP A 123 -12.22 -11.63 80.85
C ASP A 123 -11.97 -10.34 80.06
N VAL A 124 -11.29 -10.45 78.93
CA VAL A 124 -11.12 -9.32 77.96
C VAL A 124 -12.47 -8.79 77.45
N ARG A 125 -13.40 -9.67 77.11
CA ARG A 125 -14.73 -9.26 76.63
C ARG A 125 -15.56 -8.60 77.70
N GLU A 126 -15.50 -9.14 78.96
CA GLU A 126 -16.32 -8.66 80.13
C GLU A 126 -15.72 -7.41 80.79
N SER A 127 -14.40 -7.34 80.94
CA SER A 127 -13.74 -6.27 81.71
C SER A 127 -13.20 -5.16 80.76
N ALA A 128 -12.70 -5.50 79.63
CA ALA A 128 -12.18 -4.51 78.62
C ALA A 128 -13.24 -4.03 77.66
N GLY A 129 -14.31 -4.82 77.41
CA GLY A 129 -15.31 -4.49 76.43
C GLY A 129 -14.82 -4.67 74.95
N GLU A 130 -13.73 -5.37 74.78
CA GLU A 130 -13.09 -5.58 73.54
C GLU A 130 -13.37 -6.97 72.97
N THR A 131 -13.27 -7.14 71.66
CA THR A 131 -13.35 -8.45 70.99
C THR A 131 -12.11 -9.27 71.33
N ALA A 132 -12.27 -10.55 71.61
CA ALA A 132 -11.16 -11.46 71.93
C ALA A 132 -11.34 -12.76 71.18
N ILE A 133 -10.28 -13.18 70.51
CA ILE A 133 -10.25 -14.39 69.66
C ILE A 133 -9.11 -15.29 70.11
N VAL A 134 -9.46 -16.53 70.54
CA VAL A 134 -8.49 -17.56 70.91
C VAL A 134 -7.91 -18.20 69.66
N SER A 135 -6.60 -18.36 69.58
CA SER A 135 -5.89 -18.98 68.54
C SER A 135 -4.72 -19.82 69.06
N ILE A 136 -4.39 -20.92 68.39
CA ILE A 136 -3.20 -21.71 68.71
C ILE A 136 -2.00 -21.20 67.87
N ASP A 137 -0.86 -21.07 68.56
CA ASP A 137 0.43 -20.80 67.89
C ASP A 137 1.10 -22.12 67.57
N LEU A 138 0.99 -22.57 66.35
CA LEU A 138 1.46 -23.89 65.87
C LEU A 138 2.96 -24.13 66.08
N PRO A 139 3.85 -23.16 65.87
CA PRO A 139 5.30 -23.36 66.10
C PRO A 139 5.67 -23.62 67.58
N THR A 140 5.01 -23.02 68.47
CA THR A 140 5.30 -23.14 69.92
C THR A 140 4.35 -24.11 70.62
N ASN A 141 3.28 -24.52 70.00
CA ASN A 141 2.18 -25.33 70.52
C ASN A 141 1.57 -24.70 71.78
N THR A 142 1.53 -23.35 71.83
CA THR A 142 0.91 -22.57 72.86
C THR A 142 -0.36 -21.87 72.34
N TRP A 143 -1.15 -21.36 73.26
CA TRP A 143 -2.34 -20.59 72.94
C TRP A 143 -2.06 -19.09 73.03
N LYS A 144 -2.80 -18.31 72.23
CA LYS A 144 -2.79 -16.86 72.28
C LYS A 144 -4.20 -16.28 72.13
N VAL A 145 -4.42 -15.12 72.76
CA VAL A 145 -5.67 -14.38 72.69
C VAL A 145 -5.41 -13.07 71.90
N TRP A 146 -6.06 -12.88 70.75
CA TRP A 146 -6.08 -11.62 70.04
C TRP A 146 -7.13 -10.69 70.64
N ILE A 147 -6.78 -9.41 70.79
CA ILE A 147 -7.62 -8.44 71.49
C ILE A 147 -7.91 -7.26 70.60
N GLY A 148 -9.20 -6.95 70.46
CA GLY A 148 -9.67 -5.81 69.67
C GLY A 148 -9.38 -5.85 68.19
N SER A 149 -9.47 -4.73 67.48
CA SER A 149 -9.08 -4.53 66.11
C SER A 149 -7.65 -4.01 66.03
N SER A 150 -6.95 -4.36 64.95
CA SER A 150 -5.61 -3.82 64.65
C SER A 150 -5.66 -2.30 64.47
N LYS A 151 -4.59 -1.60 64.86
CA LYS A 151 -4.44 -0.15 64.74
C LYS A 151 -3.48 0.16 63.58
N ALA A 152 -3.68 1.31 62.94
CA ALA A 152 -2.96 1.71 61.75
C ALA A 152 -1.71 2.56 62.00
N SER A 153 -1.58 3.13 63.23
CA SER A 153 -0.42 3.93 63.60
C SER A 153 0.16 3.50 64.96
N THR A 154 1.42 3.85 65.18
CA THR A 154 2.10 3.57 66.42
C THR A 154 1.42 4.28 67.65
N GLU A 155 0.99 5.55 67.42
CA GLU A 155 0.32 6.35 68.45
C GLU A 155 -1.01 5.72 68.90
N GLU A 156 -1.82 5.25 67.94
CA GLU A 156 -3.07 4.54 68.22
C GLU A 156 -2.81 3.20 68.87
N ALA A 157 -1.75 2.52 68.56
CA ALA A 157 -1.37 1.24 69.16
C ALA A 157 -0.92 1.42 70.60
N ASP A 158 -0.08 2.43 70.89
CA ASP A 158 0.40 2.73 72.25
C ASP A 158 -0.76 3.20 73.14
N ALA A 159 -1.65 4.04 72.57
CA ALA A 159 -2.84 4.48 73.40
C ALA A 159 -3.76 3.29 73.63
N PHE A 160 -3.99 2.38 72.74
CA PHE A 160 -4.82 1.20 72.93
C PHE A 160 -4.19 0.20 73.86
N LYS A 161 -2.88 0.01 73.86
CA LYS A 161 -2.14 -0.83 74.81
C LYS A 161 -2.23 -0.27 76.19
N THR A 162 -2.08 1.04 76.35
CA THR A 162 -2.21 1.72 77.64
C THR A 162 -3.60 1.54 78.27
N ALA A 163 -4.66 1.73 77.42
CA ALA A 163 -6.04 1.53 77.85
C ALA A 163 -6.35 0.08 78.26
N LEU A 164 -5.70 -0.92 77.59
CA LEU A 164 -5.82 -2.34 77.96
C LEU A 164 -5.10 -2.60 79.33
N ALA A 165 -3.95 -1.99 79.56
CA ALA A 165 -3.17 -2.14 80.79
C ALA A 165 -3.93 -1.55 82.02
N GLU A 166 -4.59 -0.38 81.83
CA GLU A 166 -5.45 0.24 82.83
C GLU A 166 -6.66 -0.64 83.22
N LYS A 167 -7.10 -1.50 82.35
CA LYS A 167 -8.17 -2.47 82.57
C LYS A 167 -7.68 -3.84 83.09
N GLY A 168 -6.41 -3.95 83.38
CA GLY A 168 -5.81 -5.14 84.02
C GLY A 168 -5.09 -6.09 83.03
N PHE A 169 -4.97 -5.72 81.77
CA PHE A 169 -4.30 -6.53 80.74
C PHE A 169 -2.93 -5.95 80.38
N ALA A 170 -2.01 -5.89 81.42
CA ALA A 170 -0.65 -5.35 81.18
C ALA A 170 0.27 -6.23 80.36
N ASP A 171 -0.01 -7.52 80.30
CA ASP A 171 0.80 -8.51 79.53
C ASP A 171 0.51 -8.54 78.05
N VAL A 172 -0.26 -7.59 77.54
CA VAL A 172 -0.55 -7.49 76.10
C VAL A 172 0.71 -7.09 75.35
N VAL A 173 1.06 -7.92 74.32
CA VAL A 173 2.16 -7.71 73.36
C VAL A 173 1.58 -7.06 72.10
N VAL A 174 2.23 -6.01 71.64
CA VAL A 174 1.92 -5.41 70.37
C VAL A 174 2.76 -6.12 69.25
N VAL A 175 2.08 -6.75 68.35
CA VAL A 175 2.72 -7.43 67.23
C VAL A 175 2.55 -6.59 65.97
N THR A 176 3.67 -6.15 65.38
CA THR A 176 3.68 -5.45 64.08
C THR A 176 3.49 -6.45 62.96
N GLU A 177 2.44 -6.29 62.21
CA GLU A 177 2.13 -7.10 61.03
C GLU A 177 2.23 -6.24 59.80
N LYS A 178 3.09 -6.65 58.85
CA LYS A 178 3.16 -6.01 57.55
C LYS A 178 2.10 -6.59 56.65
N LYS A 179 1.20 -5.77 56.19
CA LYS A 179 0.13 -6.16 55.27
C LYS A 179 0.22 -5.37 53.98
N LEU A 180 0.11 -6.08 52.86
CA LEU A 180 -0.02 -5.44 51.58
C LEU A 180 -1.45 -4.92 51.40
N VAL A 181 -1.60 -3.60 51.36
CA VAL A 181 -2.91 -2.96 51.20
C VAL A 181 -2.99 -2.29 49.85
N PRO A 182 -3.80 -2.85 48.88
CA PRO A 182 -4.00 -2.20 47.64
C PRO A 182 -4.68 -0.86 47.78
N SER A 183 -4.28 0.13 46.93
CA SER A 183 -4.98 1.41 46.88
C SER A 183 -6.42 1.23 46.36
N GLU A 184 -7.32 2.14 46.70
CA GLU A 184 -8.70 2.13 46.20
C GLU A 184 -8.75 2.11 44.64
N ASP A 185 -7.87 2.84 43.98
CA ASP A 185 -7.72 2.83 42.53
C ASP A 185 -7.31 1.46 41.99
N ALA A 186 -6.40 0.74 42.65
CA ALA A 186 -6.00 -0.60 42.27
C ALA A 186 -7.16 -1.60 42.41
N ILE A 187 -7.95 -1.46 43.44
CA ILE A 187 -9.15 -2.29 43.69
C ILE A 187 -10.21 -1.99 42.63
N ALA A 188 -10.51 -0.72 42.38
CA ALA A 188 -11.49 -0.28 41.38
C ALA A 188 -11.11 -0.74 39.98
N LEU A 189 -9.87 -0.53 39.54
CA LEU A 189 -9.36 -0.93 38.26
C LEU A 189 -9.33 -2.46 38.11
N SER A 190 -8.99 -3.20 39.17
CA SER A 190 -9.03 -4.66 39.19
C SER A 190 -10.45 -5.21 39.05
N ARG A 191 -11.45 -4.55 39.64
CA ARG A 191 -12.87 -4.90 39.43
C ARG A 191 -13.31 -4.65 38.00
N GLN A 192 -12.98 -3.50 37.42
CA GLN A 192 -13.27 -3.18 36.04
C GLN A 192 -12.65 -4.20 35.07
N LEU A 193 -11.38 -4.58 35.25
CA LEU A 193 -10.70 -5.59 34.45
C LEU A 193 -11.32 -6.99 34.56
N ARG A 194 -11.98 -7.33 35.66
CA ARG A 194 -12.67 -8.62 35.83
C ARG A 194 -14.06 -8.64 35.20
N THR A 195 -14.77 -7.52 35.17
CA THR A 195 -16.12 -7.41 34.59
C THR A 195 -16.10 -7.18 33.07
N ALA A 196 -15.04 -6.59 32.57
CA ALA A 196 -14.86 -6.38 31.13
C ALA A 196 -14.44 -7.69 30.44
N GLY A 197 -15.24 -8.18 29.53
CA GLY A 197 -14.82 -9.24 28.60
C GLY A 197 -13.56 -8.82 27.84
N LYS A 198 -12.82 -9.75 27.23
CA LYS A 198 -11.53 -9.48 26.53
C LYS A 198 -11.59 -8.33 25.50
N SER A 199 -12.76 -7.95 25.00
CA SER A 199 -12.94 -6.83 24.06
C SER A 199 -13.13 -5.47 24.76
N GLU A 200 -13.63 -5.44 25.98
CA GLU A 200 -13.97 -4.21 26.72
C GLU A 200 -12.83 -3.67 27.58
N VAL A 201 -11.85 -4.50 27.90
CA VAL A 201 -10.62 -4.06 28.65
C VAL A 201 -9.92 -2.87 27.96
N ARG A 202 -10.20 -2.66 26.67
CA ARG A 202 -9.61 -1.55 25.91
C ARG A 202 -10.22 -0.17 26.19
N SER A 203 -11.44 -0.12 26.73
CA SER A 203 -12.15 1.15 27.04
C SER A 203 -11.95 1.64 28.47
N LEU A 204 -11.40 0.82 29.36
CA LEU A 204 -11.32 1.06 30.80
C LEU A 204 -10.18 1.98 31.23
N ILE A 205 -9.40 2.48 30.30
CA ILE A 205 -8.29 3.42 30.60
C ILE A 205 -8.77 4.89 30.62
N ARG A 206 -10.07 5.16 30.36
CA ARG A 206 -10.70 6.48 30.61
C ARG A 206 -11.40 6.51 31.93
N PRO A 207 -11.24 7.57 32.78
CA PRO A 207 -12.04 7.73 33.97
C PRO A 207 -13.47 8.11 33.60
N THR A 208 -14.41 7.19 33.77
CA THR A 208 -15.84 7.51 33.83
C THR A 208 -16.25 7.40 35.28
N GLY A 209 -16.59 8.53 35.87
CA GLY A 209 -17.22 8.56 37.19
C GLY A 209 -18.61 7.93 37.14
N SER A 210 -18.81 6.83 37.87
CA SER A 210 -20.10 6.47 38.47
C SER A 210 -19.90 5.26 39.41
N SER A 211 -20.45 5.38 40.60
CA SER A 211 -20.46 4.44 41.71
C SER A 211 -21.49 3.33 41.51
N GLY A 212 -21.11 2.07 41.79
CA GLY A 212 -22.02 0.93 41.98
C GLY A 212 -21.48 -0.04 43.03
N PRO A 213 -22.31 -0.87 43.71
CA PRO A 213 -22.05 -1.45 45.03
C PRO A 213 -21.09 -2.65 45.03
N SER A 214 -20.39 -2.80 46.15
CA SER A 214 -19.33 -3.76 46.46
C SER A 214 -19.83 -5.16 46.85
N VAL A 215 -19.14 -6.20 46.39
CA VAL A 215 -19.14 -7.53 47.07
C VAL A 215 -17.81 -8.26 46.83
N GLY A 216 -17.16 -8.72 47.91
CA GLY A 216 -16.13 -9.74 47.98
C GLY A 216 -14.70 -9.25 48.22
N PRO A 217 -13.79 -10.11 48.78
CA PRO A 217 -12.48 -9.71 49.24
C PRO A 217 -11.60 -9.14 48.09
N ASP A 218 -10.88 -8.09 48.44
CA ASP A 218 -10.14 -7.22 47.55
C ASP A 218 -8.86 -7.88 46.99
N VAL A 219 -9.01 -8.82 46.06
CA VAL A 219 -7.87 -9.44 45.37
C VAL A 219 -7.52 -8.58 44.19
N VAL A 220 -6.34 -7.96 44.20
CA VAL A 220 -5.80 -7.22 43.08
C VAL A 220 -5.54 -8.17 41.88
N ASN A 221 -5.95 -7.78 40.70
CA ASN A 221 -5.67 -8.55 39.49
C ASN A 221 -4.13 -8.68 39.30
N PRO A 222 -3.57 -9.89 39.24
CA PRO A 222 -2.11 -10.09 39.11
C PRO A 222 -1.53 -9.56 37.77
N GLY A 223 -2.39 -9.20 36.81
CA GLY A 223 -2.00 -8.55 35.58
C GLY A 223 -1.98 -7.02 35.61
N LEU A 224 -2.35 -6.42 36.77
CA LEU A 224 -2.36 -4.97 36.90
C LEU A 224 -0.94 -4.41 36.81
N ARG A 225 -0.77 -3.38 36.04
CA ARG A 225 0.53 -2.71 35.82
C ARG A 225 0.41 -1.21 36.05
N GLU A 226 1.50 -0.60 36.49
CA GLU A 226 1.61 0.84 36.72
C GLU A 226 2.66 1.48 35.82
N VAL A 227 2.49 2.78 35.55
CA VAL A 227 3.48 3.65 34.94
C VAL A 227 4.50 4.03 35.98
N ILE A 228 5.78 3.83 35.72
CA ILE A 228 6.88 4.29 36.57
C ILE A 228 7.59 5.44 35.88
N VAL A 229 7.67 6.55 36.54
CA VAL A 229 8.42 7.73 36.10
C VAL A 229 9.75 7.77 36.88
N ASN A 230 10.85 7.79 36.15
CA ASN A 230 12.21 7.88 36.73
C ASN A 230 12.92 9.10 36.15
N GLY A 231 13.37 9.98 37.03
CA GLY A 231 14.16 11.16 36.67
C GLY A 231 15.29 11.40 37.66
N SER A 232 15.97 12.50 37.49
CA SER A 232 16.95 12.97 38.51
C SER A 232 16.23 13.71 39.67
N GLY A 233 16.52 13.34 40.88
CA GLY A 233 15.89 13.93 42.08
C GLY A 233 14.61 13.20 42.55
N ALA A 234 14.32 13.28 43.83
CA ALA A 234 13.21 12.56 44.47
C ALA A 234 11.82 12.94 43.91
N ALA A 235 11.60 14.20 43.57
CA ALA A 235 10.33 14.68 43.02
C ALA A 235 10.01 14.15 41.61
N ALA A 236 11.00 13.61 40.88
CA ALA A 236 10.84 13.06 39.56
C ALA A 236 10.66 11.52 39.56
N GLN A 237 10.62 10.88 40.72
CA GLN A 237 10.43 9.43 40.86
C GLN A 237 9.09 9.12 41.51
N TYR A 238 8.19 8.54 40.75
CA TYR A 238 6.88 8.12 41.27
C TYR A 238 6.25 7.06 40.35
N SER A 239 5.18 6.47 40.84
CA SER A 239 4.36 5.55 40.06
C SER A 239 2.92 6.00 39.96
N SER A 240 2.23 5.58 38.93
CA SER A 240 0.80 5.86 38.73
C SER A 240 0.10 4.67 38.07
N LEU A 241 -1.09 4.35 38.57
CA LEU A 241 -2.00 3.40 37.90
C LEU A 241 -2.78 4.06 36.74
N LYS A 242 -2.86 5.38 36.75
CA LYS A 242 -3.54 6.20 35.74
C LYS A 242 -2.56 6.74 34.71
N SER A 243 -3.08 7.36 33.69
CA SER A 243 -2.26 8.04 32.70
C SER A 243 -1.54 9.24 33.33
N VAL A 244 -0.32 9.48 32.85
CA VAL A 244 0.47 10.66 33.22
C VAL A 244 0.81 11.43 31.97
N ALA A 245 0.50 12.71 31.94
CA ALA A 245 0.85 13.59 30.85
C ALA A 245 2.04 14.47 31.21
N PHE A 246 2.94 14.70 30.27
CA PHE A 246 4.15 15.51 30.45
C PHE A 246 4.14 16.68 29.48
N ALA A 247 4.53 17.85 29.97
CA ALA A 247 4.79 19.01 29.14
C ALA A 247 6.04 19.75 29.64
N SER A 248 6.48 20.72 28.83
CA SER A 248 7.46 21.71 29.27
C SER A 248 6.80 22.72 30.18
N ALA A 249 7.52 23.28 31.14
CA ALA A 249 7.04 24.39 31.96
C ALA A 249 6.62 25.62 31.14
N ASN A 250 7.24 25.78 29.95
CA ASN A 250 6.85 26.78 28.95
C ASN A 250 6.51 26.10 27.61
N GLU A 251 5.33 25.52 27.51
CA GLU A 251 4.85 24.76 26.35
C GLU A 251 4.91 25.55 25.02
N ARG A 252 4.76 26.87 25.06
CA ARG A 252 4.74 27.72 23.87
C ARG A 252 6.11 27.86 23.21
N VAL A 253 7.18 27.90 24.02
CA VAL A 253 8.53 28.15 23.54
C VAL A 253 9.33 26.85 23.45
N ASN A 254 9.17 25.98 24.45
CA ASN A 254 9.94 24.75 24.56
C ASN A 254 9.02 23.53 24.39
N PRO A 255 8.93 22.95 23.22
CA PRO A 255 8.11 21.75 23.00
C PRO A 255 8.66 20.56 23.78
N VAL A 256 7.73 19.70 24.25
CA VAL A 256 8.10 18.41 24.85
C VAL A 256 8.62 17.46 23.78
N ARG A 257 9.56 16.58 24.14
CA ARG A 257 10.20 15.64 23.20
C ARG A 257 10.00 14.20 23.63
N LEU A 258 9.56 13.36 22.70
CA LEU A 258 9.53 11.91 22.83
C LEU A 258 10.73 11.31 22.09
N ASN A 259 11.63 10.65 22.82
CA ASN A 259 12.84 10.05 22.24
C ASN A 259 13.58 11.01 21.29
N GLY A 260 13.66 12.27 21.67
CA GLY A 260 14.34 13.36 20.95
C GLY A 260 13.48 14.10 19.90
N LYS A 261 12.34 13.58 19.49
CA LYS A 261 11.41 14.26 18.55
C LYS A 261 10.50 15.22 19.29
N ALA A 262 10.43 16.47 18.84
CA ALA A 262 9.67 17.55 19.46
C ALA A 262 8.20 17.55 19.03
N TYR A 263 7.31 17.76 20.01
CA TYR A 263 5.86 17.83 19.80
C TYR A 263 5.28 19.03 20.58
N ARG A 264 4.28 19.69 19.98
CA ARG A 264 3.47 20.69 20.67
C ARG A 264 2.50 20.01 21.63
N GLY A 265 1.96 20.75 22.60
CA GLY A 265 1.06 20.22 23.60
C GLY A 265 1.76 19.25 24.55
N ARG A 266 1.06 18.20 24.94
CA ARG A 266 1.48 17.27 26.01
C ARG A 266 1.68 15.86 25.52
N LEU A 267 2.54 15.08 26.20
CA LEU A 267 2.74 13.66 25.95
C LEU A 267 2.12 12.86 27.10
N GLU A 268 1.00 12.23 26.84
CA GLU A 268 0.34 11.34 27.79
C GLU A 268 0.85 9.91 27.61
N VAL A 269 1.16 9.25 28.73
CA VAL A 269 1.68 7.89 28.80
C VAL A 269 0.82 7.06 29.73
N PHE A 270 0.40 5.89 29.29
CA PHE A 270 -0.33 4.92 30.08
C PHE A 270 0.00 3.48 29.67
N VAL A 271 -0.32 2.54 30.56
CA VAL A 271 -0.16 1.10 30.29
C VAL A 271 -1.39 0.59 29.54
N ASN A 272 -1.20 -0.03 28.38
CA ASN A 272 -2.28 -0.62 27.60
C ASN A 272 -2.59 -2.06 28.01
N SER A 273 -3.63 -2.66 27.42
CA SER A 273 -4.09 -4.02 27.71
C SER A 273 -3.05 -5.14 27.42
N ARG A 274 -1.94 -4.81 26.73
CA ARG A 274 -0.82 -5.74 26.48
C ARG A 274 0.30 -5.60 27.51
N GLY A 275 0.14 -4.71 28.49
CA GLY A 275 1.17 -4.40 29.48
C GLY A 275 2.33 -3.54 28.98
N SER A 276 2.22 -2.99 27.76
CA SER A 276 3.19 -2.07 27.15
C SER A 276 2.72 -0.62 27.31
N LEU A 277 3.65 0.33 27.20
CA LEU A 277 3.30 1.74 27.19
C LEU A 277 2.65 2.15 25.87
N THR A 278 1.57 2.90 25.98
CA THR A 278 1.03 3.74 24.90
C THR A 278 1.40 5.18 25.19
N VAL A 279 1.89 5.87 24.14
CA VAL A 279 2.22 7.30 24.22
C VAL A 279 1.32 8.05 23.26
N VAL A 280 0.64 9.04 23.76
CA VAL A 280 -0.32 9.88 23.04
C VAL A 280 0.14 11.33 23.09
N ASN A 281 0.21 11.99 21.93
CA ASN A 281 0.35 13.43 21.90
C ASN A 281 -1.04 14.07 22.02
N VAL A 282 -1.24 14.83 23.06
CA VAL A 282 -2.47 15.60 23.35
C VAL A 282 -2.20 17.04 22.96
N VAL A 283 -2.83 17.50 21.88
CA VAL A 283 -2.48 18.77 21.23
C VAL A 283 -3.72 19.49 20.70
N PRO A 284 -3.83 20.84 20.82
CA PRO A 284 -4.88 21.60 20.15
C PRO A 284 -4.89 21.34 18.63
N LEU A 285 -6.07 21.30 18.02
CA LEU A 285 -6.23 20.93 16.61
C LEU A 285 -5.38 21.81 15.68
N GLU A 286 -5.38 23.13 15.89
CA GLU A 286 -4.60 24.02 15.01
C GLU A 286 -3.09 23.80 15.15
N GLU A 287 -2.61 23.52 16.35
CA GLU A 287 -1.19 23.16 16.56
C GLU A 287 -0.83 21.79 15.97
N TYR A 288 -1.76 20.84 16.02
CA TYR A 288 -1.61 19.54 15.32
C TYR A 288 -1.43 19.74 13.83
N LEU A 289 -2.23 20.64 13.21
CA LEU A 289 -2.16 20.90 11.78
C LEU A 289 -0.84 21.53 11.31
N LEU A 290 -0.12 22.23 12.19
CA LEU A 290 1.22 22.75 11.87
C LEU A 290 2.21 21.63 11.51
N GLY A 291 2.06 20.48 12.15
CA GLY A 291 2.86 19.28 11.87
C GLY A 291 2.27 18.38 10.76
N VAL A 292 0.99 18.53 10.41
CA VAL A 292 0.31 17.72 9.38
C VAL A 292 0.42 18.36 8.00
N VAL A 293 0.04 19.63 7.85
CA VAL A 293 -0.05 20.30 6.54
C VAL A 293 1.24 20.19 5.75
N PRO A 294 2.41 20.57 6.27
CA PRO A 294 3.67 20.42 5.54
C PRO A 294 4.16 18.98 5.40
N SER A 295 3.69 18.05 6.26
CA SER A 295 3.98 16.63 6.11
C SER A 295 3.25 15.99 4.94
N GLU A 296 2.03 16.44 4.67
CA GLU A 296 1.14 15.93 3.63
C GLU A 296 1.33 16.66 2.31
N LEU A 297 1.46 17.98 2.34
CA LEU A 297 1.62 18.82 1.15
C LEU A 297 2.71 19.88 1.36
N SER A 298 3.95 19.53 1.02
CA SER A 298 5.12 20.41 1.13
C SER A 298 5.32 21.35 -0.07
N LEU A 299 4.48 21.25 -1.11
CA LEU A 299 4.62 22.03 -2.33
C LEU A 299 4.36 23.53 -2.10
N PRO A 300 5.16 24.43 -2.73
CA PRO A 300 5.17 25.86 -2.39
C PRO A 300 4.05 26.66 -3.07
N GLN A 301 2.80 26.40 -2.67
CA GLN A 301 1.62 27.17 -3.08
C GLN A 301 0.68 27.34 -1.90
N LEU A 302 0.48 28.59 -1.46
CA LEU A 302 -0.27 28.91 -0.26
C LEU A 302 -1.73 28.42 -0.35
N GLU A 303 -2.40 28.66 -1.48
CA GLU A 303 -3.80 28.24 -1.63
C GLU A 303 -3.97 26.71 -1.62
N ALA A 304 -3.00 25.95 -2.14
CA ALA A 304 -2.99 24.51 -2.02
C ALA A 304 -2.79 24.04 -0.57
N GLN A 305 -1.89 24.67 0.18
CA GLN A 305 -1.67 24.37 1.60
C GLN A 305 -2.87 24.79 2.46
N LYS A 306 -3.59 25.87 2.12
CA LYS A 306 -4.86 26.25 2.74
C LYS A 306 -5.94 25.16 2.50
N ALA A 307 -6.08 24.70 1.25
CA ALA A 307 -6.99 23.59 0.94
C ALA A 307 -6.61 22.32 1.74
N GLN A 308 -5.32 22.01 1.83
CA GLN A 308 -4.84 20.90 2.66
C GLN A 308 -5.13 21.11 4.14
N ALA A 309 -5.01 22.32 4.68
CA ALA A 309 -5.34 22.64 6.07
C ALA A 309 -6.83 22.44 6.36
N VAL A 310 -7.72 22.91 5.46
CA VAL A 310 -9.16 22.68 5.59
C VAL A 310 -9.48 21.20 5.51
N ALA A 311 -8.95 20.47 4.54
CA ALA A 311 -9.18 19.03 4.39
C ALA A 311 -8.67 18.25 5.62
N ALA A 312 -7.47 18.54 6.09
CA ALA A 312 -6.86 17.86 7.25
C ALA A 312 -7.63 18.17 8.54
N ARG A 313 -8.06 19.41 8.75
CA ARG A 313 -8.91 19.80 9.89
C ARG A 313 -10.24 19.08 9.87
N THR A 314 -10.89 19.07 8.71
CA THR A 314 -12.17 18.38 8.52
C THR A 314 -12.06 16.90 8.81
N TYR A 315 -11.03 16.24 8.27
CA TYR A 315 -10.76 14.83 8.54
C TYR A 315 -10.53 14.56 10.03
N ALA A 316 -9.72 15.38 10.71
CA ALA A 316 -9.46 15.22 12.12
C ALA A 316 -10.74 15.34 12.97
N VAL A 317 -11.56 16.35 12.68
CA VAL A 317 -12.84 16.56 13.37
C VAL A 317 -13.83 15.40 13.11
N ALA A 318 -13.94 14.95 11.86
CA ALA A 318 -14.82 13.84 11.50
C ALA A 318 -14.39 12.49 12.12
N ASN A 319 -13.12 12.36 12.48
CA ASN A 319 -12.53 11.12 12.99
C ASN A 319 -12.11 11.20 14.49
N LEU A 320 -12.66 12.14 15.24
CA LEU A 320 -12.51 12.14 16.68
C LEU A 320 -13.01 10.82 17.27
N ASN A 321 -12.26 10.27 18.20
CA ASN A 321 -12.52 8.98 18.84
C ASN A 321 -12.44 7.73 17.93
N ASN A 322 -11.90 7.82 16.72
CA ASN A 322 -11.80 6.69 15.78
C ASN A 322 -11.00 5.50 16.37
N TYR A 323 -9.98 5.79 17.18
CA TYR A 323 -9.22 4.81 17.95
C TYR A 323 -9.50 4.91 19.46
N GLY A 324 -10.70 5.34 19.85
CA GLY A 324 -11.07 5.57 21.24
C GLY A 324 -10.86 4.36 22.16
N SER A 325 -11.12 3.13 21.65
CA SER A 325 -10.82 1.89 22.38
C SER A 325 -9.33 1.69 22.70
N LYS A 326 -8.43 2.45 22.06
CA LYS A 326 -6.98 2.44 22.32
C LYS A 326 -6.52 3.70 23.07
N GLY A 327 -7.43 4.62 23.40
CA GLY A 327 -7.16 5.84 24.16
C GLY A 327 -6.69 7.03 23.34
N PHE A 328 -6.87 7.04 22.01
CA PHE A 328 -6.52 8.17 21.14
C PHE A 328 -7.46 8.28 19.93
N ASP A 329 -7.38 9.39 19.19
CA ASP A 329 -8.26 9.67 18.05
C ASP A 329 -7.64 9.22 16.71
N LEU A 330 -6.38 9.55 16.50
CA LEU A 330 -5.68 9.38 15.22
C LEU A 330 -4.31 8.72 15.42
N VAL A 331 -3.73 8.21 14.31
CA VAL A 331 -2.35 7.74 14.25
C VAL A 331 -1.50 8.64 13.36
N PRO A 332 -0.17 8.80 13.61
CA PRO A 332 0.70 9.76 12.93
C PRO A 332 1.21 9.24 11.57
N THR A 333 0.43 8.41 10.88
CA THR A 333 0.84 7.72 9.65
C THR A 333 -0.25 7.81 8.59
N VAL A 334 0.02 7.30 7.40
CA VAL A 334 -0.93 7.21 6.27
C VAL A 334 -2.25 6.48 6.58
N TRP A 335 -2.38 5.86 7.74
CA TRP A 335 -3.63 5.26 8.22
C TRP A 335 -4.62 6.29 8.76
N SER A 336 -4.14 7.46 9.14
CA SER A 336 -4.93 8.65 9.46
C SER A 336 -4.36 9.84 8.70
N GLN A 337 -3.35 10.52 9.27
CA GLN A 337 -2.66 11.65 8.65
C GLN A 337 -1.18 11.62 9.05
N VAL A 338 -0.27 11.92 8.13
CA VAL A 338 1.15 11.96 8.44
C VAL A 338 1.45 13.14 9.36
N TYR A 339 1.83 12.85 10.59
CA TYR A 339 2.16 13.84 11.61
C TYR A 339 3.59 13.65 12.12
N LYS A 340 4.44 14.64 11.90
CA LYS A 340 5.87 14.57 12.24
C LYS A 340 6.28 15.47 13.41
N GLY A 341 5.32 16.16 14.04
CA GLY A 341 5.57 17.10 15.13
C GLY A 341 6.22 18.39 14.62
N VAL A 342 6.97 19.06 15.49
CA VAL A 342 7.51 20.42 15.26
C VAL A 342 8.56 20.49 14.14
N ALA A 343 9.32 19.41 13.93
CA ALA A 343 10.49 19.43 13.02
C ALA A 343 10.15 19.71 11.55
N ILE A 344 8.88 19.52 11.14
CA ILE A 344 8.43 19.70 9.76
C ILE A 344 7.72 21.04 9.54
N GLU A 345 7.42 21.79 10.59
CA GLU A 345 6.69 23.05 10.50
C GLU A 345 7.37 24.04 9.55
N THR A 346 6.57 24.68 8.71
CA THR A 346 7.04 25.69 7.75
C THR A 346 6.27 26.99 7.93
N ARG A 347 6.88 28.12 7.57
CA ARG A 347 6.22 29.44 7.61
C ARG A 347 4.94 29.46 6.76
N MET A 348 4.98 28.87 5.55
CA MET A 348 3.82 28.80 4.67
C MET A 348 2.72 27.90 5.25
N GLY A 349 3.07 26.73 5.81
CA GLY A 349 2.12 25.85 6.48
C GLY A 349 1.44 26.52 7.66
N THR A 350 2.21 27.24 8.48
CA THR A 350 1.67 28.03 9.60
C THR A 350 0.71 29.12 9.11
N GLN A 351 1.07 29.83 8.04
CA GLN A 351 0.20 30.83 7.41
C GLN A 351 -1.10 30.20 6.90
N ALA A 352 -1.01 29.06 6.19
CA ALA A 352 -2.16 28.36 5.64
C ALA A 352 -3.13 27.89 6.74
N VAL A 353 -2.62 27.35 7.85
CA VAL A 353 -3.43 26.94 9.00
C VAL A 353 -4.11 28.15 9.64
N ASN A 354 -3.37 29.23 9.89
CA ASN A 354 -3.91 30.43 10.56
C ASN A 354 -4.98 31.13 9.71
N GLU A 355 -4.74 31.28 8.39
CA GLU A 355 -5.70 31.95 7.48
C GLU A 355 -6.96 31.13 7.22
N THR A 356 -6.96 29.84 7.52
CA THR A 356 -8.12 28.95 7.43
C THR A 356 -8.61 28.44 8.78
N ARG A 357 -8.17 29.06 9.88
CA ARG A 357 -8.47 28.62 11.25
C ARG A 357 -9.96 28.36 11.46
N GLY A 358 -10.28 27.16 11.99
CA GLY A 358 -11.63 26.71 12.30
C GLY A 358 -12.51 26.37 11.09
N LEU A 359 -12.06 26.54 9.83
CA LEU A 359 -12.85 26.17 8.65
C LEU A 359 -12.80 24.66 8.41
N VAL A 360 -13.97 24.06 8.26
CA VAL A 360 -14.18 22.64 7.91
C VAL A 360 -15.11 22.54 6.71
N ALA A 361 -14.95 21.47 5.92
CA ALA A 361 -15.89 21.14 4.85
C ALA A 361 -17.02 20.27 5.42
N THR A 362 -18.26 20.68 5.15
CA THR A 362 -19.46 20.00 5.65
C THR A 362 -20.34 19.58 4.48
N TYR A 363 -21.05 18.47 4.67
CA TYR A 363 -22.10 17.99 3.79
C TYR A 363 -23.34 17.73 4.64
N ASN A 364 -24.47 18.35 4.26
CA ASN A 364 -25.69 18.35 5.07
C ASN A 364 -25.42 18.72 6.54
N GLY A 365 -24.61 19.75 6.77
CA GLY A 365 -24.30 20.26 8.11
C GLY A 365 -23.38 19.39 8.96
N LYS A 366 -22.77 18.34 8.42
CA LYS A 366 -21.82 17.47 9.14
C LYS A 366 -20.43 17.50 8.49
N PRO A 367 -19.35 17.51 9.28
CA PRO A 367 -18.01 17.38 8.73
C PRO A 367 -17.85 16.10 7.91
N ILE A 368 -17.24 16.21 6.75
CA ILE A 368 -17.02 15.09 5.84
C ILE A 368 -15.77 14.28 6.22
N ASN A 369 -15.71 13.04 5.74
CA ASN A 369 -14.43 12.30 5.67
C ASN A 369 -13.60 12.86 4.52
N ALA A 370 -12.89 13.95 4.77
CA ALA A 370 -12.12 14.66 3.76
C ALA A 370 -10.83 13.90 3.40
N TYR A 371 -10.97 12.73 2.74
CA TYR A 371 -9.82 11.97 2.25
C TYR A 371 -9.04 12.75 1.18
N TYR A 372 -7.72 12.56 1.15
CA TYR A 372 -6.84 13.14 0.15
C TYR A 372 -5.77 12.15 -0.28
N THR A 373 -5.29 12.30 -1.48
CA THR A 373 -4.31 11.41 -2.12
C THR A 373 -3.19 12.22 -2.76
N SER A 374 -1.98 11.67 -2.82
CA SER A 374 -0.83 12.39 -3.37
C SER A 374 -1.06 12.76 -4.84
N THR A 375 -1.24 11.76 -5.70
CA THR A 375 -1.36 11.92 -7.15
C THR A 375 -2.46 11.01 -7.67
N CYS A 376 -3.50 11.59 -8.26
CA CYS A 376 -4.66 10.81 -8.72
C CYS A 376 -4.50 10.24 -10.13
N GLY A 377 -3.46 10.59 -10.88
CA GLY A 377 -3.28 10.12 -12.25
C GLY A 377 -4.24 10.74 -13.27
N GLY A 378 -4.80 11.93 -12.97
CA GLY A 378 -5.67 12.72 -13.85
C GLY A 378 -7.15 12.71 -13.47
N ARG A 379 -7.62 11.75 -12.70
CA ARG A 379 -9.01 11.65 -12.24
C ARG A 379 -9.09 10.95 -10.89
N THR A 380 -9.89 11.48 -9.97
CA THR A 380 -10.19 10.82 -8.69
C THR A 380 -11.27 9.76 -8.85
N GLU A 381 -11.43 8.89 -7.84
CA GLU A 381 -12.34 7.76 -7.86
C GLU A 381 -13.51 7.96 -6.88
N ASN A 382 -14.62 7.28 -7.14
CA ASN A 382 -15.73 7.17 -6.21
C ASN A 382 -15.32 6.35 -4.97
N SER A 383 -15.77 6.80 -3.79
CA SER A 383 -15.34 6.21 -2.52
C SER A 383 -15.65 4.72 -2.37
N GLU A 384 -16.82 4.26 -2.83
CA GLU A 384 -17.26 2.86 -2.71
C GLU A 384 -16.40 1.87 -3.47
N ASN A 385 -15.67 2.33 -4.50
CA ASN A 385 -14.76 1.48 -5.26
C ASN A 385 -13.44 1.18 -4.52
N ILE A 386 -13.15 1.94 -3.47
CA ILE A 386 -11.91 1.85 -2.70
C ILE A 386 -12.16 1.50 -1.23
N PHE A 387 -13.16 2.14 -0.58
CA PHE A 387 -13.42 2.07 0.86
C PHE A 387 -14.71 1.33 1.23
N ASP A 388 -15.37 0.70 0.27
CA ASP A 388 -16.61 -0.08 0.43
C ASP A 388 -17.84 0.78 0.88
N THR A 389 -17.69 2.10 1.05
CA THR A 389 -18.77 3.03 1.47
C THR A 389 -18.97 4.11 0.42
N ALA A 390 -20.22 4.27 -0.02
CA ALA A 390 -20.60 5.32 -0.96
C ALA A 390 -20.83 6.63 -0.21
N GLU A 391 -19.90 7.57 -0.33
CA GLU A 391 -20.03 8.90 0.22
C GLU A 391 -20.44 9.88 -0.87
N PRO A 392 -21.57 10.63 -0.71
CA PRO A 392 -22.10 11.49 -1.77
C PRO A 392 -21.17 12.64 -2.15
N TYR A 393 -20.31 13.04 -1.25
CA TYR A 393 -19.32 14.11 -1.44
C TYR A 393 -17.96 13.58 -1.94
N LEU A 394 -17.72 12.27 -1.99
CA LEU A 394 -16.49 11.64 -2.50
C LEU A 394 -16.74 10.99 -3.86
N ARG A 395 -17.03 11.83 -4.84
CA ARG A 395 -17.24 11.43 -6.23
C ARG A 395 -15.97 11.66 -7.06
N GLY A 396 -15.80 10.84 -8.08
CA GLY A 396 -14.69 11.00 -9.01
C GLY A 396 -14.78 12.29 -9.80
N VAL A 397 -13.72 13.08 -9.83
CA VAL A 397 -13.62 14.32 -10.57
C VAL A 397 -12.37 14.36 -11.45
N GLU A 398 -12.42 15.13 -12.53
CA GLU A 398 -11.23 15.41 -13.35
C GLU A 398 -10.25 16.26 -12.56
N CYS A 399 -8.98 15.85 -12.62
CA CYS A 399 -7.88 16.53 -11.95
C CYS A 399 -6.85 17.06 -12.96
N SER A 400 -7.13 16.87 -14.25
CA SER A 400 -6.23 17.25 -15.32
C SER A 400 -6.28 18.78 -15.54
N LEU A 401 -5.11 19.40 -15.46
CA LEU A 401 -4.94 20.83 -15.74
C LEU A 401 -5.04 21.19 -17.22
N GLU A 402 -4.92 20.23 -18.13
CA GLU A 402 -5.07 20.43 -19.58
C GLU A 402 -6.53 20.44 -20.05
N GLY A 403 -7.50 20.47 -19.14
CA GLY A 403 -8.90 20.52 -19.40
C GLY A 403 -9.40 19.45 -20.37
N ARG A 404 -10.25 18.55 -19.92
CA ARG A 404 -11.01 17.55 -20.72
C ARG A 404 -10.24 16.43 -21.45
N ARG A 405 -8.91 16.36 -21.47
CA ARG A 405 -8.19 15.20 -22.00
C ARG A 405 -8.02 14.11 -20.93
N GLN A 406 -9.00 13.27 -20.85
CA GLN A 406 -9.03 12.15 -19.93
C GLN A 406 -7.92 11.16 -20.29
N PHE A 407 -7.18 10.71 -19.28
CA PHE A 407 -6.37 9.52 -19.42
C PHE A 407 -7.29 8.29 -19.42
N GLU A 408 -7.34 7.59 -20.55
CA GLU A 408 -7.97 6.27 -20.63
C GLU A 408 -6.93 5.23 -21.03
N PRO A 409 -6.75 4.16 -20.23
CA PRO A 409 -5.97 3.02 -20.70
C PRO A 409 -6.56 2.48 -22.00
N PHE A 410 -5.71 2.24 -22.98
CA PHE A 410 -6.12 1.74 -24.28
C PHE A 410 -5.42 0.42 -24.62
N LEU A 411 -6.01 -0.34 -25.51
CA LEU A 411 -5.59 -1.69 -25.82
C LEU A 411 -5.27 -1.79 -27.33
N ILE A 412 -4.05 -2.24 -27.63
CA ILE A 412 -3.65 -2.62 -28.99
C ILE A 412 -3.73 -4.15 -29.08
N LYS A 413 -4.35 -4.66 -30.12
CA LYS A 413 -4.50 -6.10 -30.37
C LYS A 413 -4.00 -6.47 -31.76
N THR A 414 -3.55 -7.72 -31.91
CA THR A 414 -3.23 -8.32 -33.18
C THR A 414 -3.91 -9.68 -33.33
N VAL A 415 -4.23 -10.06 -34.55
CA VAL A 415 -4.73 -11.41 -34.86
C VAL A 415 -3.62 -12.47 -34.83
N ARG A 416 -2.34 -12.03 -34.90
CA ARG A 416 -1.20 -12.95 -34.84
C ARG A 416 -1.10 -13.62 -33.49
N GLN A 417 -0.67 -14.88 -33.49
CA GLN A 417 -0.40 -15.61 -32.27
C GLN A 417 0.99 -15.27 -31.75
N PRO A 418 1.17 -15.11 -30.41
CA PRO A 418 2.49 -14.91 -29.82
C PRO A 418 3.43 -16.07 -30.13
N ALA A 419 4.72 -15.78 -30.28
CA ALA A 419 5.74 -16.80 -30.46
C ALA A 419 5.74 -17.80 -29.27
N LYS A 420 5.91 -19.07 -29.60
CA LYS A 420 5.93 -20.19 -28.67
C LYS A 420 7.33 -20.79 -28.66
N LEU A 421 8.20 -20.21 -27.83
CA LEU A 421 9.62 -20.56 -27.74
C LEU A 421 9.89 -21.23 -26.39
N ARG A 422 10.81 -22.22 -26.37
CA ARG A 422 11.24 -22.93 -25.13
C ARG A 422 11.97 -22.00 -24.19
N ASP A 423 12.79 -21.13 -24.75
CA ASP A 423 13.48 -20.05 -24.06
C ASP A 423 13.46 -18.77 -24.93
N ASN A 424 14.08 -17.70 -24.46
CA ASN A 424 14.13 -16.45 -25.21
C ASN A 424 15.24 -16.42 -26.29
N GLY A 425 15.96 -17.52 -26.51
CA GLY A 425 17.12 -17.56 -27.40
C GLY A 425 16.80 -17.16 -28.83
N ASN A 426 15.61 -17.48 -29.35
CA ASN A 426 15.17 -17.17 -30.68
C ASN A 426 14.32 -15.88 -30.81
N VAL A 427 14.11 -15.10 -29.77
CA VAL A 427 13.27 -13.89 -29.82
C VAL A 427 13.82 -12.86 -30.82
N GLU A 428 15.14 -12.75 -30.93
CA GLU A 428 15.77 -11.87 -31.93
C GLU A 428 15.50 -12.31 -33.38
N LEU A 429 15.42 -13.61 -33.63
CA LEU A 429 15.01 -14.13 -34.93
C LEU A 429 13.53 -13.88 -35.20
N VAL A 430 12.67 -13.96 -34.19
CA VAL A 430 11.24 -13.56 -34.31
C VAL A 430 11.15 -12.09 -34.70
N ARG A 431 11.89 -11.21 -34.03
CA ARG A 431 11.91 -9.76 -34.34
C ARG A 431 12.42 -9.52 -35.75
N LEU A 432 13.54 -10.15 -36.12
CA LEU A 432 14.14 -10.04 -37.45
C LEU A 432 13.17 -10.51 -38.54
N MET A 433 12.61 -11.72 -38.38
CA MET A 433 11.67 -12.24 -39.39
C MET A 433 10.42 -11.38 -39.51
N SER A 434 9.89 -10.90 -38.40
CA SER A 434 8.74 -9.98 -38.37
C SER A 434 9.04 -8.70 -39.15
N LEU A 435 10.23 -8.14 -38.97
CA LEU A 435 10.67 -6.92 -39.64
C LEU A 435 10.89 -7.18 -41.13
N LEU A 436 11.53 -8.30 -41.51
CA LEU A 436 11.71 -8.71 -42.88
C LEU A 436 10.37 -8.98 -43.60
N ALA A 437 9.41 -9.59 -42.91
CA ALA A 437 8.07 -9.84 -43.43
C ALA A 437 7.32 -8.56 -43.79
N VAL A 438 7.45 -7.50 -42.95
CA VAL A 438 6.91 -6.17 -43.30
C VAL A 438 7.59 -5.59 -44.56
N ASN A 439 8.82 -6.01 -44.85
CA ASN A 439 9.63 -5.58 -46.02
C ASN A 439 9.62 -6.59 -47.17
N GLY A 440 8.61 -7.46 -47.26
CA GLY A 440 8.34 -8.28 -48.43
C GLY A 440 8.81 -9.73 -48.37
N PHE A 441 9.49 -10.15 -47.24
CA PHE A 441 9.85 -11.56 -47.08
C PHE A 441 8.61 -12.38 -46.75
N SER A 442 8.43 -13.50 -47.46
CA SER A 442 7.29 -14.38 -47.23
C SER A 442 7.37 -15.05 -45.85
N LEU A 443 6.22 -15.20 -45.25
CA LEU A 443 6.06 -15.85 -43.95
C LEU A 443 4.98 -16.94 -44.09
N THR A 444 5.36 -18.18 -43.85
CA THR A 444 4.46 -19.36 -44.01
C THR A 444 3.77 -19.74 -42.67
N THR A 445 4.02 -19.01 -41.60
CA THR A 445 3.39 -19.26 -40.30
C THR A 445 2.71 -18.02 -39.71
N ASN A 446 1.65 -18.20 -38.98
CA ASN A 446 1.01 -17.15 -38.15
C ASN A 446 1.47 -17.18 -36.69
N GLN A 447 2.28 -18.20 -36.31
CA GLN A 447 2.88 -18.35 -35.00
C GLN A 447 4.30 -18.89 -35.12
N PHE A 448 5.27 -18.17 -34.58
CA PHE A 448 6.65 -18.65 -34.52
C PHE A 448 6.79 -19.69 -33.43
N THR A 449 7.45 -20.83 -33.77
CA THR A 449 7.83 -21.88 -32.81
C THR A 449 9.27 -22.28 -33.01
N ASP A 450 9.88 -22.95 -32.00
CA ASP A 450 11.23 -23.48 -32.17
C ASP A 450 11.31 -24.48 -33.32
N GLU A 451 10.28 -25.31 -33.46
CA GLU A 451 10.20 -26.29 -34.53
C GLU A 451 10.20 -25.58 -35.93
N TRP A 452 9.43 -24.48 -36.07
CA TRP A 452 9.44 -23.72 -37.32
C TRP A 452 10.83 -23.15 -37.65
N PHE A 453 11.57 -22.70 -36.64
CA PHE A 453 12.94 -22.20 -36.83
C PHE A 453 13.94 -23.33 -37.12
N GLU A 454 13.73 -24.51 -36.54
CA GLU A 454 14.59 -25.69 -36.72
C GLU A 454 14.35 -26.40 -38.05
N ASP A 455 13.17 -26.23 -38.66
CA ASP A 455 12.86 -26.75 -39.99
C ASP A 455 13.57 -25.98 -41.11
N SER A 456 13.77 -26.66 -42.25
CA SER A 456 14.32 -26.02 -43.46
C SER A 456 13.26 -25.14 -44.15
N PRO A 457 13.68 -24.00 -44.74
CA PRO A 457 12.78 -23.20 -45.58
C PRO A 457 12.26 -24.02 -46.75
N THR A 458 11.01 -23.76 -47.16
CA THR A 458 10.46 -24.31 -48.36
C THR A 458 11.12 -23.68 -49.57
N GLU A 459 11.02 -24.32 -50.76
CA GLU A 459 11.52 -23.77 -52.02
C GLU A 459 10.90 -22.39 -52.34
N GLY A 460 9.60 -22.24 -52.04
CA GLY A 460 8.90 -20.95 -52.19
C GLY A 460 9.40 -19.86 -51.24
N GLU A 461 9.71 -20.20 -49.99
CA GLU A 461 10.34 -19.25 -49.05
C GLU A 461 11.74 -18.86 -49.51
N MET A 462 12.57 -19.83 -49.86
CA MET A 462 13.93 -19.58 -50.37
C MET A 462 13.91 -18.71 -51.64
N SER A 463 13.03 -19.01 -52.57
CA SER A 463 12.85 -18.21 -53.79
C SER A 463 12.46 -16.77 -53.46
N ASN A 464 11.45 -16.56 -52.64
CA ASN A 464 11.04 -15.23 -52.22
C ASN A 464 12.15 -14.48 -51.47
N TRP A 465 12.83 -15.12 -50.51
CA TRP A 465 13.85 -14.46 -49.70
C TRP A 465 15.07 -14.05 -50.56
N LEU A 466 15.53 -14.92 -51.42
CA LEU A 466 16.62 -14.59 -52.37
C LEU A 466 16.19 -13.54 -53.40
N ASN A 467 14.95 -13.59 -53.86
CA ASN A 467 14.40 -12.59 -54.81
C ASN A 467 14.25 -11.22 -54.11
N ASN A 468 14.08 -11.14 -52.80
CA ASN A 468 14.15 -9.87 -52.04
C ASN A 468 15.60 -9.36 -51.89
N LEU A 469 16.58 -10.23 -51.89
CA LEU A 469 18.00 -9.85 -51.80
C LEU A 469 18.60 -9.46 -53.18
N ALA A 470 18.30 -10.18 -54.27
CA ALA A 470 18.95 -10.02 -55.57
C ALA A 470 18.89 -8.58 -56.13
N PRO A 471 17.74 -7.86 -56.10
CA PRO A 471 17.68 -6.46 -56.59
C PRO A 471 18.55 -5.51 -55.76
N LYS A 472 18.75 -5.77 -54.47
CA LYS A 472 19.62 -4.94 -53.60
C LYS A 472 21.10 -5.03 -54.03
N PHE A 473 21.48 -6.10 -54.73
CA PHE A 473 22.78 -6.27 -55.32
C PHE A 473 22.81 -5.88 -56.79
N GLY A 474 21.71 -5.43 -57.36
CA GLY A 474 21.58 -5.14 -58.79
C GLY A 474 21.64 -6.41 -59.66
N ARG A 475 21.14 -7.53 -59.15
CA ARG A 475 21.18 -8.84 -59.85
C ARG A 475 19.78 -9.30 -60.26
N ALA A 476 19.76 -10.16 -61.29
CA ALA A 476 18.55 -10.88 -61.68
C ALA A 476 18.15 -11.90 -60.58
N PHE A 477 16.91 -12.34 -60.63
CA PHE A 477 16.40 -13.34 -59.72
C PHE A 477 17.11 -14.68 -59.94
N PRO A 478 17.65 -15.28 -58.89
CA PRO A 478 18.33 -16.56 -59.00
C PRO A 478 17.34 -17.70 -59.25
N ASN A 479 17.78 -18.74 -59.93
CA ASN A 479 17.01 -19.98 -60.05
C ASN A 479 17.17 -20.77 -58.75
N VAL A 480 16.06 -21.01 -58.06
CA VAL A 480 16.01 -21.68 -56.74
C VAL A 480 15.34 -23.04 -56.91
N ASN A 481 15.92 -24.04 -56.31
CA ASN A 481 15.39 -25.39 -56.23
C ASN A 481 15.63 -25.95 -54.80
N LYS A 482 15.20 -27.18 -54.54
CA LYS A 482 15.33 -27.82 -53.23
C LYS A 482 16.78 -27.89 -52.73
N GLU A 483 17.73 -28.10 -53.64
CA GLU A 483 19.15 -28.20 -53.28
C GLU A 483 19.72 -26.86 -52.77
N THR A 484 19.11 -25.74 -53.14
CA THR A 484 19.51 -24.39 -52.71
C THR A 484 19.46 -24.23 -51.19
N THR A 485 18.79 -25.09 -50.46
CA THR A 485 18.82 -25.10 -49.00
C THR A 485 20.13 -25.63 -48.43
N LYS A 486 21.00 -26.29 -49.24
CA LYS A 486 22.31 -26.73 -48.82
C LYS A 486 23.32 -25.59 -48.83
N PRO A 487 24.23 -25.51 -47.83
CA PRO A 487 25.22 -24.44 -47.74
C PRO A 487 26.02 -24.23 -49.01
N THR A 488 26.42 -25.29 -49.70
CA THR A 488 27.25 -25.25 -50.91
C THR A 488 26.52 -24.63 -52.08
N GLU A 489 25.26 -25.03 -52.33
CA GLU A 489 24.45 -24.47 -53.44
C GLU A 489 24.05 -23.04 -53.13
N LEU A 490 23.71 -22.74 -51.89
CA LEU A 490 23.45 -21.39 -51.44
C LEU A 490 24.68 -20.49 -51.56
N ALA A 491 25.88 -21.02 -51.27
CA ALA A 491 27.14 -20.29 -51.42
C ALA A 491 27.35 -19.82 -52.88
N ARG A 492 27.14 -20.70 -53.83
CA ARG A 492 27.24 -20.34 -55.25
C ARG A 492 26.30 -19.22 -55.66
N LEU A 493 25.01 -19.30 -55.23
CA LEU A 493 24.03 -18.26 -55.53
C LEU A 493 24.41 -16.94 -54.87
N LEU A 494 24.78 -16.96 -53.62
CA LEU A 494 25.16 -15.76 -52.88
C LEU A 494 26.44 -15.13 -53.39
N ALA A 495 27.47 -15.92 -53.69
CA ALA A 495 28.69 -15.42 -54.34
C ALA A 495 28.39 -14.72 -55.64
N GLY A 496 27.56 -15.35 -56.51
CA GLY A 496 27.12 -14.73 -57.77
C GLY A 496 26.28 -13.46 -57.60
N MET A 497 25.53 -13.37 -56.48
CA MET A 497 24.75 -12.17 -56.16
C MET A 497 25.61 -11.07 -55.55
N ILE A 498 26.41 -11.39 -54.55
CA ILE A 498 27.20 -10.42 -53.74
C ILE A 498 28.35 -9.86 -54.61
N TYR A 499 28.98 -10.71 -55.41
CA TYR A 499 30.09 -10.35 -56.28
C TYR A 499 29.65 -10.37 -57.76
N THR A 500 30.37 -11.14 -58.55
CA THR A 500 29.96 -11.48 -59.92
C THR A 500 30.13 -12.98 -60.11
N PRO A 501 29.37 -13.62 -61.03
CA PRO A 501 29.61 -15.03 -61.35
C PRO A 501 31.08 -15.28 -61.76
N GLY A 502 31.73 -16.30 -61.14
CA GLY A 502 33.12 -16.62 -61.30
C GLY A 502 34.15 -15.74 -60.61
N ALA A 503 33.67 -14.75 -59.77
CA ALA A 503 34.56 -13.89 -59.05
C ALA A 503 35.43 -14.67 -58.03
N ALA A 504 34.87 -15.71 -57.38
CA ALA A 504 35.59 -16.51 -56.42
C ALA A 504 36.78 -17.23 -57.09
N ASP A 505 36.59 -17.84 -58.20
CA ASP A 505 37.67 -18.54 -59.02
C ASP A 505 38.74 -17.57 -59.51
N THR A 506 38.36 -16.29 -59.72
CA THR A 506 39.31 -15.25 -60.19
C THR A 506 40.09 -14.61 -59.07
N LEU A 507 39.47 -14.40 -57.88
CA LEU A 507 40.00 -13.63 -56.78
C LEU A 507 40.70 -14.47 -55.69
N LEU A 508 40.53 -15.78 -55.69
CA LEU A 508 41.15 -16.70 -54.73
C LEU A 508 42.10 -17.64 -55.44
N SER A 509 43.30 -17.80 -54.93
CA SER A 509 44.20 -18.86 -55.38
C SER A 509 43.81 -20.20 -54.68
N ASP A 510 44.29 -21.32 -55.24
CA ASP A 510 44.06 -22.64 -54.65
C ASP A 510 44.57 -22.69 -53.20
N SER A 511 45.64 -21.95 -52.85
CA SER A 511 46.15 -21.86 -51.49
C SER A 511 45.21 -21.09 -50.58
N ASP A 512 44.59 -20.02 -51.07
CA ASP A 512 43.57 -19.26 -50.32
C ASP A 512 42.35 -20.12 -50.04
N VAL A 513 41.85 -20.81 -51.05
CA VAL A 513 40.72 -21.74 -50.93
C VAL A 513 41.02 -22.81 -49.90
N ASN A 514 42.20 -23.45 -49.96
CA ASN A 514 42.56 -24.48 -48.98
C ASN A 514 42.73 -23.92 -47.57
N TYR A 515 43.21 -22.68 -47.42
CA TYR A 515 43.33 -22.01 -46.14
C TYR A 515 41.98 -21.78 -45.50
N TYR A 516 41.01 -21.19 -46.20
CA TYR A 516 39.69 -20.91 -45.68
C TYR A 516 38.83 -22.18 -45.50
N LEU A 517 39.17 -23.26 -46.19
CA LEU A 517 38.49 -24.55 -46.06
C LEU A 517 39.28 -25.55 -45.18
N SER A 518 40.06 -25.07 -44.23
CA SER A 518 40.81 -25.92 -43.29
C SER A 518 39.97 -26.27 -42.04
N PHE A 519 38.85 -26.99 -42.25
CA PHE A 519 37.95 -27.45 -41.21
C PHE A 519 37.48 -28.90 -41.49
N ASP A 520 36.89 -29.55 -40.52
CA ASP A 520 36.73 -31.00 -40.46
C ASP A 520 35.97 -31.61 -41.64
N ASP A 521 34.87 -31.00 -42.07
CA ASP A 521 34.03 -31.53 -43.15
C ASP A 521 34.22 -30.81 -44.52
N ALA A 522 35.32 -30.04 -44.68
CA ALA A 522 35.62 -29.33 -45.92
C ALA A 522 35.82 -30.22 -47.13
N ALA A 523 36.23 -31.48 -46.91
CA ALA A 523 36.38 -32.47 -47.99
C ALA A 523 35.04 -32.85 -48.65
N GLU A 524 33.94 -32.68 -47.95
CA GLU A 524 32.59 -32.94 -48.47
C GLU A 524 32.08 -31.85 -49.43
N ILE A 525 32.76 -30.71 -49.55
CA ILE A 525 32.39 -29.62 -50.44
C ILE A 525 32.75 -29.98 -51.89
N PRO A 526 31.80 -29.97 -52.81
CA PRO A 526 32.05 -30.20 -54.24
C PRO A 526 33.14 -29.27 -54.76
N LYS A 527 34.03 -29.78 -55.62
CA LYS A 527 35.19 -29.02 -56.19
C LYS A 527 34.78 -27.68 -56.80
N ASP A 528 33.70 -27.65 -57.50
CA ASP A 528 33.15 -26.48 -58.26
C ASP A 528 32.36 -25.51 -57.27
N ARG A 529 32.36 -25.78 -56.01
CA ARG A 529 31.73 -24.91 -54.96
C ARG A 529 32.77 -24.40 -53.95
N ARG A 530 33.98 -24.96 -53.96
CA ARG A 530 34.99 -24.67 -52.90
C ARG A 530 35.38 -23.19 -52.88
N ALA A 531 35.61 -22.58 -54.05
CA ALA A 531 35.98 -21.19 -54.14
C ALA A 531 34.86 -20.25 -53.63
N ASP A 532 33.58 -20.52 -54.00
CA ASP A 532 32.45 -19.76 -53.53
C ASP A 532 32.28 -19.80 -51.98
N VAL A 533 32.41 -21.01 -51.40
CA VAL A 533 32.34 -21.20 -49.94
C VAL A 533 33.51 -20.51 -49.27
N ALA A 534 34.74 -20.67 -49.78
CA ALA A 534 35.93 -20.03 -49.21
C ALA A 534 35.80 -18.50 -49.21
N MET A 535 35.27 -17.92 -50.30
CA MET A 535 35.07 -16.48 -50.43
C MET A 535 34.04 -15.95 -49.41
N LEU A 536 32.93 -16.65 -49.23
CA LEU A 536 31.91 -16.23 -48.26
C LEU A 536 32.39 -16.40 -46.80
N LEU A 537 33.22 -17.41 -46.49
CA LEU A 537 33.88 -17.54 -45.19
C LEU A 537 34.90 -16.44 -44.97
N ARG A 538 35.75 -16.14 -45.96
CA ARG A 538 36.74 -15.06 -45.90
C ARG A 538 36.09 -13.74 -45.57
N ASP A 539 35.01 -13.42 -46.24
CA ASP A 539 34.33 -12.15 -46.06
C ASP A 539 33.30 -12.18 -44.93
N GLY A 540 33.20 -13.30 -44.21
CA GLY A 540 32.39 -13.48 -42.99
C GLY A 540 30.88 -13.36 -43.28
N PHE A 541 30.42 -13.78 -44.45
CA PHE A 541 29.00 -14.03 -44.73
C PHE A 541 28.58 -15.42 -44.26
N PHE A 542 29.50 -16.40 -44.40
CA PHE A 542 29.33 -17.71 -43.79
C PHE A 542 30.14 -17.82 -42.49
N THR A 543 29.62 -18.60 -41.55
CA THR A 543 30.29 -18.96 -40.31
C THR A 543 30.16 -20.45 -40.08
N LEU A 544 31.21 -21.08 -39.56
CA LEU A 544 31.16 -22.49 -39.14
C LEU A 544 30.28 -22.66 -37.91
N HIS A 545 29.76 -23.86 -37.75
CA HIS A 545 29.11 -24.27 -36.51
C HIS A 545 30.11 -24.30 -35.34
N ALA A 546 29.61 -24.39 -34.11
CA ALA A 546 30.45 -24.45 -32.91
C ALA A 546 31.37 -25.69 -32.88
N ASP A 547 31.03 -26.73 -33.61
CA ASP A 547 31.81 -27.95 -33.80
C ASP A 547 32.81 -27.84 -34.95
N MET A 548 33.10 -26.62 -35.46
CA MET A 548 33.99 -26.31 -36.53
C MET A 548 33.64 -27.00 -37.87
N THR A 549 32.37 -27.27 -38.12
CA THR A 549 31.87 -27.85 -39.36
C THR A 549 31.02 -26.88 -40.16
N LEU A 550 30.88 -27.05 -41.49
CA LEU A 550 29.95 -26.32 -42.35
C LEU A 550 28.65 -27.10 -42.60
N LYS A 551 28.69 -28.42 -42.48
CA LYS A 551 27.64 -29.37 -42.80
C LYS A 551 27.14 -29.22 -44.26
N PRO A 552 28.04 -29.38 -45.23
CA PRO A 552 27.79 -29.02 -46.64
C PRO A 552 26.58 -29.70 -47.26
N ASN A 553 26.27 -30.91 -46.85
CA ASN A 553 25.18 -31.73 -47.37
C ASN A 553 23.87 -31.63 -46.57
N LYS A 554 23.88 -30.92 -45.45
CA LYS A 554 22.71 -30.75 -44.56
C LYS A 554 21.97 -29.46 -44.95
N SER A 555 20.67 -29.58 -45.23
CA SER A 555 19.84 -28.39 -45.47
C SER A 555 19.90 -27.42 -44.30
N LEU A 556 20.05 -26.14 -44.59
CA LEU A 556 19.98 -25.06 -43.64
C LEU A 556 18.59 -25.01 -42.98
N THR A 557 18.56 -24.67 -41.71
CA THR A 557 17.30 -24.35 -41.04
C THR A 557 16.89 -22.91 -41.31
N ARG A 558 15.58 -22.58 -41.11
CA ARG A 558 15.11 -21.18 -41.16
C ARG A 558 15.92 -20.27 -40.25
N ALA A 559 16.27 -20.75 -39.06
CA ALA A 559 17.13 -20.00 -38.14
C ALA A 559 18.50 -19.70 -38.75
N SER A 560 19.15 -20.70 -39.39
CA SER A 560 20.46 -20.50 -40.01
C SER A 560 20.39 -19.54 -41.21
N MET A 561 19.36 -19.68 -42.02
CA MET A 561 19.14 -18.78 -43.15
C MET A 561 18.86 -17.34 -42.68
N LEU A 562 18.06 -17.13 -41.63
CA LEU A 562 17.79 -15.80 -41.08
C LEU A 562 19.05 -15.16 -40.48
N ARG A 563 19.92 -15.94 -39.81
CA ARG A 563 21.21 -15.43 -39.31
C ARG A 563 22.11 -14.98 -40.50
N LEU A 564 22.12 -15.74 -41.55
CA LEU A 564 22.83 -15.36 -42.77
C LEU A 564 22.27 -14.06 -43.39
N VAL A 565 20.95 -13.96 -43.54
CA VAL A 565 20.30 -12.72 -43.99
C VAL A 565 20.64 -11.55 -43.09
N ARG A 566 20.63 -11.77 -41.76
CA ARG A 566 21.05 -10.75 -40.78
C ARG A 566 22.48 -10.26 -41.03
N GLN A 567 23.43 -11.18 -41.22
CA GLN A 567 24.83 -10.84 -41.52
C GLN A 567 24.97 -10.00 -42.78
N ILE A 568 24.25 -10.39 -43.85
CA ILE A 568 24.23 -9.65 -45.13
C ILE A 568 23.68 -8.23 -44.88
N TYR A 569 22.55 -8.09 -44.19
CA TYR A 569 21.91 -6.80 -43.94
C TYR A 569 22.78 -5.91 -43.07
N ASP A 570 23.41 -6.46 -42.04
CA ASP A 570 24.28 -5.70 -41.12
C ASP A 570 25.54 -5.20 -41.88
N LYS A 571 26.23 -6.07 -42.63
CA LYS A 571 27.41 -5.70 -43.43
C LYS A 571 27.11 -4.65 -44.49
N LYS A 572 25.96 -4.74 -45.13
CA LYS A 572 25.51 -3.82 -46.17
C LYS A 572 24.76 -2.60 -45.63
N LYS A 573 24.50 -2.53 -44.33
CA LYS A 573 23.70 -1.48 -43.66
C LYS A 573 22.28 -1.35 -44.26
N TRP A 574 21.65 -2.48 -44.59
CA TRP A 574 20.30 -2.55 -45.17
C TRP A 574 19.20 -2.81 -44.14
N MET A 575 19.54 -2.95 -42.85
CA MET A 575 18.50 -3.17 -41.85
C MET A 575 17.45 -2.06 -41.93
N PRO A 576 16.16 -2.41 -41.97
CA PRO A 576 15.10 -1.43 -42.03
C PRO A 576 15.14 -0.51 -40.80
N SER A 577 15.04 0.79 -41.05
CA SER A 577 15.01 1.77 -39.97
C SER A 577 13.64 1.77 -39.28
N LEU A 578 13.65 1.76 -37.95
CA LEU A 578 12.44 1.92 -37.14
C LEU A 578 12.25 3.40 -36.82
N GLN A 579 11.03 3.88 -37.01
CA GLN A 579 10.60 5.19 -36.49
C GLN A 579 10.38 5.11 -34.97
N SER A 580 10.55 6.22 -34.29
CA SER A 580 10.34 6.30 -32.83
C SER A 580 9.24 7.29 -32.48
N GLY A 581 8.55 7.04 -31.40
CA GLY A 581 7.51 7.91 -30.87
C GLY A 581 7.13 7.55 -29.45
N THR A 582 6.23 8.34 -28.88
CA THR A 582 5.64 8.11 -27.57
C THR A 582 4.13 7.95 -27.71
N THR A 583 3.56 6.92 -27.12
CA THR A 583 2.12 6.67 -27.18
C THR A 583 1.35 7.75 -26.41
N LYS A 584 0.20 8.17 -26.90
CA LYS A 584 -0.70 9.10 -26.25
C LYS A 584 -2.09 8.52 -26.00
N ALA A 585 -2.72 7.99 -27.03
CA ALA A 585 -4.09 7.49 -26.97
C ALA A 585 -4.37 6.58 -28.17
N THR A 586 -5.58 6.04 -28.25
CA THR A 586 -6.20 5.60 -29.50
C THR A 586 -7.42 6.47 -29.78
N VAL A 587 -7.57 6.92 -31.03
CA VAL A 587 -8.72 7.70 -31.48
C VAL A 587 -9.24 7.00 -32.74
N ASP A 588 -10.51 6.63 -32.74
CA ASP A 588 -11.17 5.93 -33.85
C ASP A 588 -10.36 4.70 -34.34
N GLY A 589 -9.80 3.93 -33.41
CA GLY A 589 -8.97 2.76 -33.69
C GLY A 589 -7.56 3.08 -34.23
N LYS A 590 -7.19 4.36 -34.38
CA LYS A 590 -5.86 4.79 -34.78
C LYS A 590 -4.98 5.06 -33.57
N LEU A 591 -3.72 4.68 -33.65
CA LEU A 591 -2.71 4.96 -32.62
C LEU A 591 -2.22 6.40 -32.75
N VAL A 592 -2.35 7.16 -31.66
CA VAL A 592 -1.80 8.52 -31.59
C VAL A 592 -0.40 8.45 -31.00
N LEU A 593 0.57 8.86 -31.80
CA LEU A 593 1.98 8.93 -31.43
C LEU A 593 2.48 10.37 -31.46
N ARG A 594 3.29 10.71 -30.45
CA ARG A 594 4.04 11.97 -30.41
C ARG A 594 5.51 11.72 -30.76
N SER A 595 6.02 12.45 -31.71
CA SER A 595 7.43 12.49 -32.06
C SER A 595 7.92 13.95 -32.03
N GLY A 596 8.68 14.31 -31.01
CA GLY A 596 9.03 15.70 -30.72
C GLY A 596 7.80 16.57 -30.46
N LYS A 597 7.58 17.59 -31.29
CA LYS A 597 6.41 18.50 -31.21
C LYS A 597 5.20 18.06 -32.05
N THR A 598 5.38 17.02 -32.89
CA THR A 598 4.36 16.56 -33.85
C THR A 598 3.58 15.40 -33.31
N GLU A 599 2.27 15.42 -33.48
CA GLU A 599 1.38 14.28 -33.21
C GLU A 599 0.93 13.67 -34.55
N ARG A 600 0.95 12.34 -34.60
CA ARG A 600 0.52 11.58 -35.78
C ARG A 600 -0.51 10.55 -35.35
N GLN A 601 -1.56 10.42 -36.17
CA GLN A 601 -2.55 9.37 -36.00
C GLN A 601 -2.30 8.32 -37.08
N LEU A 602 -1.97 7.10 -36.66
CA LEU A 602 -1.60 6.01 -37.55
C LEU A 602 -2.61 4.87 -37.41
N ALA A 603 -3.12 4.37 -38.55
CA ALA A 603 -3.87 3.13 -38.53
C ALA A 603 -2.96 1.97 -38.09
N ILE A 604 -3.51 0.97 -37.45
CA ILE A 604 -2.80 -0.23 -37.04
C ILE A 604 -3.34 -1.38 -37.87
N ARG A 605 -2.44 -2.16 -38.48
CA ARG A 605 -2.87 -3.36 -39.21
C ARG A 605 -3.47 -4.39 -38.22
N PRO A 606 -4.52 -5.09 -38.58
CA PRO A 606 -5.08 -6.17 -37.76
C PRO A 606 -4.05 -7.26 -37.43
N ASP A 607 -3.10 -7.50 -38.34
CA ASP A 607 -2.02 -8.48 -38.25
C ASP A 607 -0.67 -7.87 -37.88
N VAL A 608 -0.65 -6.72 -37.21
CA VAL A 608 0.56 -6.04 -36.74
C VAL A 608 1.46 -7.00 -35.92
N PHE A 609 2.75 -6.98 -36.21
CA PHE A 609 3.73 -7.64 -35.35
C PHE A 609 3.92 -6.81 -34.11
N LEU A 610 3.41 -7.31 -32.97
CA LEU A 610 3.36 -6.59 -31.72
C LEU A 610 4.34 -7.18 -30.71
N PHE A 611 5.27 -6.34 -30.23
CA PHE A 611 6.27 -6.70 -29.23
C PHE A 611 6.11 -5.83 -27.99
N ARG A 612 6.36 -6.41 -26.82
CA ARG A 612 6.39 -5.69 -25.55
C ARG A 612 7.64 -6.06 -24.78
N GLN A 613 8.31 -5.05 -24.23
CA GLN A 613 9.42 -5.24 -23.34
C GLN A 613 8.94 -5.51 -21.91
N PHE A 614 9.47 -6.56 -21.29
CA PHE A 614 9.28 -6.92 -19.88
C PHE A 614 10.67 -6.98 -19.21
N GLY A 615 10.98 -5.97 -18.42
CA GLY A 615 12.34 -5.82 -17.88
C GLY A 615 13.35 -5.58 -19.02
N ALA A 616 14.39 -6.40 -19.10
CA ALA A 616 15.41 -6.32 -20.15
C ALA A 616 15.04 -7.08 -21.44
N GLU A 617 13.97 -7.87 -21.42
CA GLU A 617 13.62 -8.80 -22.50
C GLU A 617 12.39 -8.35 -23.26
N SER A 618 12.39 -8.56 -24.57
CA SER A 618 11.24 -8.30 -25.45
C SER A 618 10.53 -9.61 -25.81
N TYR A 619 9.21 -9.53 -25.97
CA TYR A 619 8.37 -10.67 -26.33
C TYR A 619 7.33 -10.26 -27.37
N GLN A 620 7.04 -11.15 -28.31
CA GLN A 620 5.87 -11.02 -29.16
C GLN A 620 4.62 -11.26 -28.31
N VAL A 621 3.63 -10.38 -28.40
CA VAL A 621 2.39 -10.44 -27.61
C VAL A 621 1.17 -10.35 -28.52
N LYS A 622 0.04 -10.92 -28.07
CA LYS A 622 -1.24 -10.85 -28.77
C LYS A 622 -1.94 -9.51 -28.55
N GLU A 623 -1.69 -8.91 -27.39
CA GLU A 623 -2.25 -7.63 -27.02
C GLU A 623 -1.31 -6.87 -26.10
N ALA A 624 -1.38 -5.56 -26.16
CA ALA A 624 -0.67 -4.68 -25.24
C ALA A 624 -1.63 -3.62 -24.69
N ALA A 625 -1.78 -3.63 -23.38
CA ALA A 625 -2.48 -2.60 -22.65
C ALA A 625 -1.52 -1.44 -22.33
N LEU A 626 -1.90 -0.22 -22.68
CA LEU A 626 -1.08 0.99 -22.60
C LEU A 626 -1.75 2.03 -21.71
N VAL A 627 -0.92 2.81 -21.02
CA VAL A 627 -1.36 3.92 -20.18
C VAL A 627 -1.06 5.29 -20.82
N GLY A 628 -0.39 5.28 -21.96
CA GLY A 628 0.15 6.46 -22.63
C GLY A 628 1.51 6.87 -22.06
N GLY A 629 2.39 7.33 -22.92
CA GLY A 629 3.76 7.70 -22.60
C GLY A 629 4.78 6.60 -22.73
N GLU A 630 4.37 5.42 -23.19
CA GLU A 630 5.30 4.37 -23.55
C GLU A 630 6.11 4.80 -24.78
N SER A 631 7.41 4.60 -24.75
CA SER A 631 8.27 4.71 -25.92
C SER A 631 7.96 3.56 -26.88
N VAL A 632 7.87 3.87 -28.17
CA VAL A 632 7.63 2.86 -29.19
C VAL A 632 8.61 3.00 -30.34
N ARG A 633 8.97 1.85 -30.93
CA ARG A 633 9.63 1.76 -32.24
C ARG A 633 8.69 1.06 -33.19
N PHE A 634 8.52 1.60 -34.38
CA PHE A 634 7.54 1.06 -35.29
C PHE A 634 7.97 1.22 -36.74
N GLN A 635 7.35 0.43 -37.63
CA GLN A 635 7.42 0.58 -39.07
C GLN A 635 6.02 0.51 -39.66
N THR A 636 5.77 1.39 -40.65
CA THR A 636 4.53 1.36 -41.44
C THR A 636 4.73 0.57 -42.73
N ASP A 637 3.66 0.00 -43.24
CA ASP A 637 3.61 -0.53 -44.60
C ASP A 637 3.50 0.59 -45.64
N ALA A 638 3.41 0.22 -46.93
CA ALA A 638 3.28 1.17 -48.03
C ALA A 638 2.00 2.03 -47.96
N ALA A 639 0.96 1.57 -47.25
CA ALA A 639 -0.28 2.32 -47.06
C ALA A 639 -0.19 3.29 -45.83
N GLY A 640 0.94 3.32 -45.13
CA GLY A 640 1.15 4.15 -43.97
C GLY A 640 0.57 3.58 -42.66
N SER A 641 0.10 2.34 -42.67
CA SER A 641 -0.42 1.67 -41.45
C SER A 641 0.70 0.98 -40.69
N VAL A 642 0.64 1.03 -39.34
CA VAL A 642 1.61 0.38 -38.48
C VAL A 642 1.52 -1.13 -38.66
N ALA A 643 2.57 -1.73 -39.21
CA ALA A 643 2.69 -3.16 -39.48
C ALA A 643 3.65 -3.87 -38.49
N TYR A 644 4.55 -3.12 -37.84
CA TYR A 644 5.48 -3.56 -36.80
C TYR A 644 5.50 -2.55 -35.65
N LEU A 645 5.38 -3.01 -34.44
CA LEU A 645 5.34 -2.16 -33.26
C LEU A 645 6.05 -2.82 -32.08
N GLU A 646 7.07 -2.17 -31.55
CA GLU A 646 7.74 -2.50 -30.31
C GLU A 646 7.37 -1.48 -29.25
N ILE A 647 6.96 -1.94 -28.07
CA ILE A 647 6.54 -1.09 -26.95
C ILE A 647 7.50 -1.30 -25.80
N GLU A 648 8.16 -0.22 -25.41
CA GLU A 648 9.03 -0.16 -24.25
C GLU A 648 8.24 0.29 -23.01
N PRO A 649 8.75 0.04 -21.78
CA PRO A 649 8.16 0.59 -20.56
C PRO A 649 8.08 2.11 -20.61
N THR A 650 7.10 2.65 -19.92
CA THR A 650 6.93 4.10 -19.80
C THR A 650 8.14 4.74 -19.15
N SER A 651 8.70 5.77 -19.77
CA SER A 651 9.77 6.58 -19.21
C SER A 651 9.32 8.03 -19.06
N GLY A 652 9.39 8.55 -17.83
CA GLY A 652 9.09 9.95 -17.54
C GLY A 652 7.59 10.31 -17.46
N PRO A 653 7.28 11.56 -17.11
CA PRO A 653 5.92 12.06 -16.91
C PRO A 653 5.19 12.29 -18.24
N THR A 654 3.97 11.78 -18.36
CA THR A 654 3.15 11.81 -19.57
C THR A 654 1.88 12.65 -19.45
N SER A 655 1.61 13.22 -18.28
CA SER A 655 0.42 14.00 -18.01
C SER A 655 0.76 15.38 -17.48
N PRO A 656 -0.21 16.32 -17.44
CA PRO A 656 -0.02 17.63 -16.84
C PRO A 656 0.27 17.63 -15.34
N GLU A 657 0.08 16.50 -14.66
CA GLU A 657 0.62 16.27 -13.32
C GLU A 657 2.14 16.01 -13.32
N ASN A 658 2.83 16.51 -14.33
CA ASN A 658 4.27 16.30 -14.54
C ASN A 658 5.16 16.83 -13.42
N MET A 659 4.60 17.58 -12.49
CA MET A 659 5.25 17.99 -11.25
C MET A 659 5.35 16.84 -10.23
N SER A 660 4.52 15.82 -10.38
CA SER A 660 4.57 14.65 -9.50
C SER A 660 5.61 13.63 -9.98
N PRO A 661 6.51 13.15 -9.11
CA PRO A 661 7.43 12.06 -9.44
C PRO A 661 6.69 10.71 -9.60
N PHE A 662 5.39 10.67 -9.27
CA PHE A 662 4.57 9.45 -9.31
C PHE A 662 3.56 9.45 -10.44
N THR A 663 3.74 10.29 -11.45
CA THR A 663 2.82 10.38 -12.59
C THR A 663 2.73 9.05 -13.34
N ASN A 664 3.86 8.38 -13.53
CA ASN A 664 3.93 7.07 -14.19
C ASN A 664 4.83 6.14 -13.37
N TRP A 665 4.46 4.86 -13.34
CA TRP A 665 5.25 3.82 -12.71
C TRP A 665 5.03 2.47 -13.39
N SER A 666 6.01 1.58 -13.28
CA SER A 666 5.93 0.20 -13.74
C SER A 666 6.56 -0.72 -12.71
N THR A 667 5.93 -1.86 -12.48
CA THR A 667 6.40 -2.88 -11.54
C THR A 667 6.20 -4.26 -12.15
N THR A 668 7.27 -5.02 -12.32
CA THR A 668 7.21 -6.40 -12.80
C THR A 668 7.39 -7.37 -11.63
N LEU A 669 6.50 -8.35 -11.54
CA LEU A 669 6.47 -9.39 -10.51
C LEU A 669 6.39 -10.76 -11.16
N SER A 670 7.12 -11.73 -10.64
CA SER A 670 6.93 -13.15 -10.99
C SER A 670 5.57 -13.65 -10.51
N SER A 671 5.04 -14.70 -11.13
CA SER A 671 3.80 -15.34 -10.69
C SER A 671 3.87 -15.79 -9.22
N SER A 672 5.01 -16.34 -8.79
CA SER A 672 5.24 -16.74 -7.40
C SER A 672 5.18 -15.55 -6.43
N ALA A 673 5.76 -14.41 -6.80
CA ALA A 673 5.69 -13.20 -5.98
C ALA A 673 4.26 -12.65 -5.88
N VAL A 674 3.49 -12.65 -6.97
CA VAL A 674 2.08 -12.25 -6.98
C VAL A 674 1.26 -13.21 -6.11
N GLN A 675 1.45 -14.53 -6.26
CA GLN A 675 0.78 -15.53 -5.43
C GLN A 675 1.06 -15.33 -3.94
N ALA A 676 2.33 -15.17 -3.56
CA ALA A 676 2.72 -14.97 -2.16
C ALA A 676 2.12 -13.69 -1.55
N ARG A 677 1.98 -12.63 -2.35
CA ARG A 677 1.33 -11.38 -1.93
C ARG A 677 -0.17 -11.54 -1.77
N LEU A 678 -0.84 -12.14 -2.76
CA LEU A 678 -2.29 -12.33 -2.78
C LEU A 678 -2.77 -13.32 -1.70
N SER A 679 -2.02 -14.38 -1.40
CA SER A 679 -2.38 -15.41 -0.42
C SER A 679 -2.56 -14.87 1.00
N ARG A 680 -2.02 -13.69 1.31
CA ARG A 680 -2.22 -13.00 2.60
C ARG A 680 -3.62 -12.38 2.72
N TYR A 681 -4.29 -12.11 1.61
CA TYR A 681 -5.59 -11.45 1.53
C TYR A 681 -6.69 -12.37 1.03
N VAL A 682 -6.33 -13.37 0.23
CA VAL A 682 -7.24 -14.32 -0.39
C VAL A 682 -6.76 -15.73 -0.05
N ARG A 683 -7.54 -16.46 0.74
CA ARG A 683 -7.20 -17.83 1.16
C ARG A 683 -7.58 -18.86 0.08
N GLY A 684 -6.82 -19.92 0.00
CA GLY A 684 -7.16 -21.10 -0.82
C GLY A 684 -7.06 -20.86 -2.32
N ILE A 685 -6.11 -20.04 -2.80
CA ILE A 685 -5.89 -19.83 -4.24
C ILE A 685 -5.35 -21.11 -4.91
N GLY A 686 -4.54 -21.89 -4.18
CA GLY A 686 -3.76 -22.97 -4.77
C GLY A 686 -2.61 -22.41 -5.62
N THR A 687 -2.24 -23.09 -6.71
CA THR A 687 -1.27 -22.58 -7.69
C THR A 687 -1.92 -21.48 -8.53
N LEU A 688 -1.29 -20.32 -8.60
CA LEU A 688 -1.80 -19.19 -9.37
C LEU A 688 -1.63 -19.46 -10.88
N PHE A 689 -2.72 -19.34 -11.63
CA PHE A 689 -2.71 -19.43 -13.09
C PHE A 689 -2.76 -18.04 -13.73
N ASP A 690 -3.67 -17.16 -13.26
CA ASP A 690 -3.80 -15.82 -13.82
C ASP A 690 -4.42 -14.82 -12.84
N VAL A 691 -4.25 -13.51 -13.14
CA VAL A 691 -4.90 -12.39 -12.47
C VAL A 691 -5.42 -11.42 -13.51
N ASN A 692 -6.73 -11.15 -13.48
CA ASN A 692 -7.41 -10.24 -14.40
C ASN A 692 -8.03 -9.06 -13.66
N ILE A 693 -8.11 -7.91 -14.33
CA ILE A 693 -8.97 -6.82 -13.88
C ILE A 693 -10.40 -7.17 -14.29
N LYS A 694 -11.25 -7.46 -13.32
CA LYS A 694 -12.65 -7.82 -13.55
C LYS A 694 -13.51 -6.58 -13.72
N GLN A 695 -13.32 -5.58 -12.85
CA GLN A 695 -14.07 -4.34 -12.89
C GLN A 695 -13.16 -3.13 -12.66
N LYS A 696 -13.51 -2.03 -13.35
CA LYS A 696 -12.86 -0.73 -13.24
C LYS A 696 -13.89 0.32 -12.79
N GLY A 697 -13.47 1.23 -11.93
CA GLY A 697 -14.28 2.33 -11.44
C GLY A 697 -14.40 3.49 -12.43
N TYR A 698 -14.98 4.57 -11.96
CA TYR A 698 -15.17 5.82 -12.73
C TYR A 698 -13.86 6.36 -13.29
N SER A 699 -12.79 6.32 -12.53
CA SER A 699 -11.44 6.77 -12.93
C SER A 699 -10.64 5.73 -13.71
N ARG A 700 -11.24 4.63 -14.06
CA ARG A 700 -10.59 3.44 -14.66
C ARG A 700 -9.66 2.68 -13.71
N ARG A 701 -9.68 2.96 -12.40
CA ARG A 701 -9.00 2.15 -11.38
C ARG A 701 -9.57 0.74 -11.32
N ALA A 702 -8.68 -0.22 -11.17
CA ALA A 702 -9.08 -1.60 -10.89
C ALA A 702 -9.64 -1.68 -9.47
N PHE A 703 -10.95 -1.91 -9.31
CA PHE A 703 -11.55 -2.10 -7.99
C PHE A 703 -12.04 -3.53 -7.72
N GLU A 704 -12.02 -4.39 -8.73
CA GLU A 704 -12.20 -5.83 -8.57
C GLU A 704 -11.20 -6.59 -9.46
N LEU A 705 -10.42 -7.47 -8.84
CA LEU A 705 -9.55 -8.43 -9.52
C LEU A 705 -10.19 -9.82 -9.46
N GLU A 706 -10.08 -10.55 -10.56
CA GLU A 706 -10.31 -11.97 -10.66
C GLU A 706 -8.97 -12.70 -10.55
N ILE A 707 -8.89 -13.67 -9.67
CA ILE A 707 -7.69 -14.45 -9.36
C ILE A 707 -8.00 -15.89 -9.70
N ILE A 708 -7.35 -16.42 -10.73
CA ILE A 708 -7.57 -17.79 -11.23
C ILE A 708 -6.43 -18.66 -10.70
N GLY A 709 -6.79 -19.67 -9.93
CA GLY A 709 -5.86 -20.64 -9.37
C GLY A 709 -6.34 -22.07 -9.50
N SER A 710 -5.52 -23.03 -9.10
CA SER A 710 -5.86 -24.46 -9.15
C SER A 710 -7.11 -24.83 -8.33
N ASN A 711 -7.45 -24.03 -7.33
CA ASN A 711 -8.61 -24.25 -6.47
C ASN A 711 -9.81 -23.37 -6.89
N GLY A 712 -9.86 -22.95 -8.16
CA GLY A 712 -10.94 -22.17 -8.75
C GLY A 712 -10.66 -20.67 -8.78
N VAL A 713 -11.72 -19.91 -9.06
CA VAL A 713 -11.67 -18.46 -9.21
C VAL A 713 -11.99 -17.78 -7.88
N LYS A 714 -11.19 -16.80 -7.51
CA LYS A 714 -11.37 -15.94 -6.33
C LYS A 714 -11.40 -14.48 -6.76
N THR A 715 -11.90 -13.61 -5.89
CA THR A 715 -11.93 -12.16 -6.14
C THR A 715 -11.26 -11.40 -5.01
N LEU A 716 -10.66 -10.25 -5.37
CA LEU A 716 -10.14 -9.26 -4.43
C LEU A 716 -10.68 -7.88 -4.81
N LYS A 717 -11.23 -7.14 -3.83
CA LYS A 717 -11.92 -5.87 -4.08
C LYS A 717 -11.33 -4.70 -3.31
N GLY A 718 -11.66 -3.50 -3.77
CA GLY A 718 -11.41 -2.24 -3.11
C GLY A 718 -9.93 -1.93 -2.90
N GLY A 719 -9.62 -1.11 -1.91
CA GLY A 719 -8.26 -0.70 -1.55
C GLY A 719 -7.31 -1.84 -1.16
N LYS A 720 -7.85 -3.01 -0.86
CA LYS A 720 -7.09 -4.24 -0.59
C LYS A 720 -6.23 -4.67 -1.77
N ILE A 721 -6.63 -4.34 -3.02
CA ILE A 721 -5.85 -4.64 -4.24
C ILE A 721 -4.47 -3.98 -4.18
N ARG A 722 -4.45 -2.67 -3.91
CA ARG A 722 -3.21 -1.91 -3.79
C ARG A 722 -2.32 -2.45 -2.68
N SER A 723 -2.91 -2.69 -1.51
CA SER A 723 -2.20 -3.19 -0.32
C SER A 723 -1.65 -4.60 -0.52
N ALA A 724 -2.44 -5.50 -1.13
CA ALA A 724 -2.04 -6.88 -1.39
C ALA A 724 -0.89 -6.95 -2.38
N LEU A 725 -0.98 -6.25 -3.50
CA LEU A 725 0.04 -6.26 -4.55
C LEU A 725 1.21 -5.30 -4.24
N ARG A 726 1.12 -4.46 -3.19
CA ARG A 726 2.09 -3.42 -2.82
C ARG A 726 2.44 -2.51 -4.00
N LEU A 727 1.38 -2.03 -4.67
CA LEU A 727 1.50 -1.11 -5.79
C LEU A 727 1.35 0.34 -5.33
N ASN A 728 1.80 1.27 -6.16
CA ASN A 728 1.71 2.69 -5.86
C ASN A 728 0.26 3.19 -5.86
N GLU A 729 -0.57 2.63 -6.75
CA GLU A 729 -1.93 3.05 -7.01
C GLU A 729 -2.73 1.90 -7.68
N GLN A 730 -4.04 2.03 -7.79
CA GLN A 730 -4.91 1.06 -8.48
C GLN A 730 -5.25 1.45 -9.94
N LEU A 731 -4.86 2.62 -10.39
CA LEU A 731 -4.94 3.03 -11.80
C LEU A 731 -3.78 2.40 -12.57
N PHE A 732 -3.98 1.16 -13.03
CA PHE A 732 -2.98 0.42 -13.76
C PHE A 732 -3.60 -0.48 -14.83
N VAL A 733 -2.74 -0.95 -15.73
CA VAL A 733 -2.97 -2.05 -16.65
C VAL A 733 -2.01 -3.20 -16.33
N ILE A 734 -2.38 -4.40 -16.72
CA ILE A 734 -1.57 -5.61 -16.50
C ILE A 734 -1.13 -6.16 -17.85
N ASN A 735 0.16 -6.22 -18.07
CA ASN A 735 0.77 -6.95 -19.18
C ASN A 735 1.37 -8.24 -18.63
N LYS A 736 1.18 -9.36 -19.33
CA LYS A 736 1.49 -10.69 -18.82
C LYS A 736 2.34 -11.47 -19.79
N ARG A 737 3.23 -12.29 -19.26
CA ARG A 737 3.89 -13.37 -19.99
C ARG A 737 3.24 -14.68 -19.59
N TYR A 738 3.10 -15.58 -20.56
CA TYR A 738 2.53 -16.89 -20.34
C TYR A 738 3.50 -18.01 -20.72
N SER A 739 3.40 -19.13 -20.01
CA SER A 739 3.88 -20.43 -20.43
C SER A 739 2.65 -21.35 -20.48
N GLY A 740 2.26 -21.75 -21.68
CA GLY A 740 0.97 -22.40 -21.90
C GLY A 740 -0.20 -21.49 -21.46
N THR A 741 -1.02 -21.98 -20.54
CA THR A 741 -2.17 -21.24 -19.98
C THR A 741 -1.84 -20.49 -18.67
N GLN A 742 -0.63 -20.68 -18.13
CA GLN A 742 -0.23 -20.09 -16.87
C GLN A 742 0.57 -18.81 -17.09
N ALA A 743 0.18 -17.74 -16.43
CA ALA A 743 0.97 -16.51 -16.41
C ALA A 743 2.24 -16.73 -15.56
N THR A 744 3.40 -16.40 -16.13
CA THR A 744 4.71 -16.54 -15.45
C THR A 744 5.19 -15.24 -14.85
N SER A 745 4.82 -14.10 -15.42
CA SER A 745 5.09 -12.78 -14.87
C SER A 745 4.00 -11.77 -15.22
N TYR A 746 3.92 -10.73 -14.39
CA TYR A 746 2.96 -9.65 -14.50
C TYR A 746 3.71 -8.32 -14.46
N THR A 747 3.51 -7.47 -15.45
CA THR A 747 3.97 -6.08 -15.45
C THR A 747 2.77 -5.17 -15.24
N PHE A 748 2.71 -4.58 -14.06
CA PHE A 748 1.75 -3.55 -13.71
C PHE A 748 2.31 -2.21 -14.15
N THR A 749 1.65 -1.54 -15.07
CA THR A 749 2.00 -0.19 -15.51
C THR A 749 0.87 0.75 -15.15
N GLY A 750 1.17 1.79 -14.41
CA GLY A 750 0.13 2.64 -13.85
C GLY A 750 0.53 4.09 -13.66
N ARG A 751 -0.42 4.86 -13.12
CA ARG A 751 -0.30 6.27 -12.79
C ARG A 751 -0.76 6.53 -11.38
N GLY A 752 -0.23 7.60 -10.78
CA GLY A 752 -0.64 8.08 -9.48
C GLY A 752 0.04 7.40 -8.30
N TRP A 753 -0.23 7.97 -7.13
CA TRP A 753 0.26 7.48 -5.84
C TRP A 753 -0.79 7.75 -4.77
N GLY A 754 -1.24 6.68 -4.12
CA GLY A 754 -2.22 6.76 -3.04
C GLY A 754 -3.46 5.91 -3.33
N HIS A 755 -4.60 6.33 -2.82
CA HIS A 755 -5.88 5.62 -3.00
C HIS A 755 -6.78 6.27 -4.08
N GLY A 756 -6.45 7.49 -4.52
CA GLY A 756 -7.16 8.16 -5.61
C GLY A 756 -8.54 8.71 -5.28
N VAL A 757 -8.96 8.79 -4.03
CA VAL A 757 -10.27 9.31 -3.61
C VAL A 757 -10.11 10.67 -2.92
N GLY A 758 -11.05 11.60 -3.16
CA GLY A 758 -11.06 12.93 -2.58
C GLY A 758 -10.01 13.86 -3.19
N MET A 759 -9.41 14.76 -2.41
CA MET A 759 -8.51 15.78 -2.94
C MET A 759 -7.17 15.22 -3.41
N CYS A 760 -6.81 15.47 -4.67
CA CYS A 760 -5.48 15.20 -5.21
C CYS A 760 -4.54 16.34 -4.81
N GLN A 761 -3.49 16.04 -4.05
CA GLN A 761 -2.54 17.03 -3.52
C GLN A 761 -1.78 17.74 -4.64
N TYR A 762 -1.25 16.98 -5.62
CA TYR A 762 -0.61 17.58 -6.81
C TYR A 762 -1.62 18.29 -7.72
N GLY A 763 -2.87 17.83 -7.78
CA GLY A 763 -3.93 18.54 -8.50
C GLY A 763 -4.31 19.85 -7.83
N ALA A 764 -4.47 19.87 -6.50
CA ALA A 764 -4.68 21.09 -5.71
C ALA A 764 -3.54 22.12 -5.91
N TYR A 765 -2.29 21.62 -5.91
CA TYR A 765 -1.12 22.45 -6.22
C TYR A 765 -1.21 23.06 -7.63
N GLY A 766 -1.59 22.28 -8.62
CA GLY A 766 -1.74 22.76 -9.99
C GLY A 766 -2.86 23.79 -10.15
N LEU A 767 -4.03 23.55 -9.55
CA LEU A 767 -5.14 24.49 -9.53
C LEU A 767 -4.74 25.82 -8.86
N ALA A 768 -4.02 25.75 -7.73
CA ALA A 768 -3.51 26.94 -7.06
C ALA A 768 -2.49 27.71 -7.93
N LYS A 769 -1.66 27.03 -8.72
CA LYS A 769 -0.77 27.67 -9.71
C LYS A 769 -1.53 28.36 -10.84
N MET A 770 -2.73 27.91 -11.16
CA MET A 770 -3.64 28.55 -12.13
C MET A 770 -4.42 29.71 -11.54
N GLY A 771 -4.25 30.01 -10.25
CA GLY A 771 -4.93 31.13 -9.57
C GLY A 771 -6.16 30.73 -8.77
N GLU A 772 -6.53 29.45 -8.75
CA GLU A 772 -7.66 28.97 -7.96
C GLU A 772 -7.43 29.13 -6.46
N LYS A 773 -8.46 29.54 -5.74
CA LYS A 773 -8.44 29.72 -4.29
C LYS A 773 -8.76 28.40 -3.58
N TYR A 774 -8.34 28.29 -2.32
CA TYR A 774 -8.51 27.08 -1.52
C TYR A 774 -9.96 26.59 -1.42
N ASP A 775 -10.93 27.51 -1.35
CA ASP A 775 -12.35 27.20 -1.28
C ASP A 775 -12.89 26.59 -2.59
N ALA A 776 -12.46 27.13 -3.74
CA ALA A 776 -12.76 26.55 -5.04
C ALA A 776 -12.09 25.17 -5.20
N ILE A 777 -10.85 25.01 -4.74
CA ILE A 777 -10.13 23.73 -4.75
C ILE A 777 -10.88 22.67 -3.90
N ILE A 778 -11.31 23.02 -2.68
CA ILE A 778 -12.09 22.13 -1.82
C ILE A 778 -13.39 21.70 -2.50
N LYS A 779 -14.15 22.65 -3.03
CA LYS A 779 -15.43 22.39 -3.71
C LYS A 779 -15.27 21.62 -5.03
N HIS A 780 -14.10 21.71 -5.67
CA HIS A 780 -13.78 20.91 -6.85
C HIS A 780 -13.65 19.43 -6.51
N TYR A 781 -12.97 19.08 -5.42
CA TYR A 781 -12.70 17.68 -5.05
C TYR A 781 -13.76 17.03 -4.18
N TYR A 782 -14.55 17.83 -3.46
CA TYR A 782 -15.62 17.32 -2.61
C TYR A 782 -16.96 17.88 -3.09
N SER A 783 -17.77 17.01 -3.66
CA SER A 783 -19.02 17.40 -4.33
C SER A 783 -20.07 17.88 -3.32
N GLY A 784 -20.66 19.05 -3.58
CA GLY A 784 -21.79 19.57 -2.81
C GLY A 784 -21.46 19.93 -1.35
N VAL A 785 -20.19 20.24 -1.05
CA VAL A 785 -19.79 20.65 0.30
C VAL A 785 -19.86 22.17 0.49
N ASP A 786 -20.12 22.55 1.72
CA ASP A 786 -19.98 23.91 2.21
C ASP A 786 -18.76 24.06 3.12
N LEU A 787 -18.22 25.27 3.17
CA LEU A 787 -17.18 25.63 4.13
C LEU A 787 -17.83 26.31 5.33
N THR A 788 -17.71 25.68 6.48
CA THR A 788 -18.33 26.13 7.73
C THR A 788 -17.26 26.47 8.76
N LYS A 789 -17.44 27.53 9.49
CA LYS A 789 -16.64 27.87 10.66
C LYS A 789 -17.10 26.99 11.81
N ALA A 790 -16.24 26.08 12.28
CA ALA A 790 -16.60 25.11 13.30
C ALA A 790 -16.42 25.62 14.73
N TYR A 791 -15.51 26.59 14.99
CA TYR A 791 -15.23 27.24 16.27
C TYR A 791 -14.56 28.59 16.10
#